data_244667abeafcc187153813e1e4d59e0b
#
_entry.id   244667abeafcc187153813e1e4d59e0b
#
_cell.length_a   1.000
_cell.length_b   1.000
_cell.length_c   1.000
_cell.angle_alpha   90.00
_cell.angle_beta   90.00
_cell.angle_gamma   90.00
#
_symmetry.space_group_name_H-M   'P 1'
#
loop_
_entity.id
_entity.type
_entity.pdbx_description
1 polymer ?
#
loop_
_entity_poly.entity_id
_entity_poly.type
_entity_poly.pdbx_seq_one_letter_code
_entity_poly.pdbx_strand_id
1 'polypeptide(L)'
;MGALFLSAATVAMAQQQKPSADDIGFKNGTLKIETPGLKLEFIKDSQTLVSFEPTAKDKALTHEFLPVDRQQFRNANGFYQFGDLTLRLRTAGQTDWKSYSSATKRTPVKMIRSEEGLLASDLAATFPSDIPLQITRTWDVKNGKLALSFALKNPGKEPIEIGALGIPMVLNNIISDRDLKQAHERCAFSDPYIGKDAGYLQVTRLSGQGPALVVTPLKNSPFEAYHLLNEPTRPNQTFEGMFEWMINTKAYAENEWKTAQQWNDATSTKLKPGETKTFGLQILVSPTIRGIEKTLADNKKPVAVGIPGYILPTDQLGKLFIKYGSAIKSLDIEPNGALEVNPGRNAKNGYKTLDVNGKGWGRARLTITYADGIQQTVHYYITKPAETVVSDMGNFLATKQYFTDTNDPFKRAPSFISYDREANAQVVQDSRVWIAGLGDEGGSGSFVAEAMKLFGQPNQEQVSKFDDFIDGVMWGNLQFKDGPNKYGVRKSTFFYEPALVSGFTYDPKRNWTSWTSWNKKATDDIGRGYNYPHVVAAYWSMYRLARNHPTMTFHHDWKWYLEQAYETTNLMTAKDASGNPRVWYVDLGLMEGTIFIHLLEDLKREGWKTQAGLIEQRMKARADKWIGEEYPFGSEMAWDSTGQEEVYGWCKYFGRNDKAMVSLNSIIGYMPTLPHWGYNGNARRYWDFLYGGKLSRIERQLHHYGSGLNALPMLNEYRENPSDFYLLRAGYGGAMGALSNIDQEGCASVAFHSFPSTMKWDAYTGDYGPNFLGHALNAATYVVNHPNFGWVSFGGNVSVSGSKVTVTPLDSFRRQVYLAPIGLWLTLDAGQFSSVEFDTKTREVRVALMSDQYTRAARLVVSQPAKIKGVGTYALTESFATDAGAFTVPVGAGPRWLTLNGK
;
A
#
# COMPACT_ATOMS: atom_id res chain seq x y z
N MET A 1 21.82 -31.18 -4.90
CA MET A 1 22.29 -30.70 -3.60
C MET A 1 21.78 -29.30 -3.38
N GLY A 2 20.53 -29.16 -2.98
CA GLY A 2 19.84 -27.88 -2.83
C GLY A 2 19.06 -27.83 -1.52
N ALA A 3 19.77 -27.93 -0.39
CA ALA A 3 19.14 -27.91 0.92
C ALA A 3 20.09 -27.38 2.00
N LEU A 4 20.72 -26.23 1.78
CA LEU A 4 21.73 -25.75 2.76
C LEU A 4 21.93 -24.24 2.78
N PHE A 5 20.85 -23.45 2.70
CA PHE A 5 20.92 -22.02 3.06
C PHE A 5 19.65 -21.47 3.73
N LEU A 6 18.84 -22.35 4.33
CA LEU A 6 17.74 -21.95 5.24
C LEU A 6 18.15 -21.96 6.72
N SER A 7 19.43 -21.98 7.04
CA SER A 7 19.90 -22.21 8.42
C SER A 7 20.76 -21.11 9.02
N ALA A 8 20.65 -19.86 8.61
CA ALA A 8 21.40 -18.77 9.25
C ALA A 8 20.56 -17.67 9.90
N ALA A 9 19.25 -17.85 9.99
CA ALA A 9 18.38 -16.97 10.79
C ALA A 9 17.79 -17.65 12.01
N THR A 10 18.37 -18.74 12.47
CA THR A 10 18.16 -19.25 13.82
C THR A 10 19.00 -18.40 14.79
N VAL A 11 18.57 -17.18 15.03
CA VAL A 11 18.73 -16.59 16.35
C VAL A 11 18.15 -17.63 17.31
N ALA A 12 18.95 -18.10 18.25
CA ALA A 12 18.55 -19.05 19.27
C ALA A 12 17.18 -18.63 19.84
N MET A 13 16.09 -19.13 19.28
CA MET A 13 14.83 -19.23 19.99
C MET A 13 15.13 -20.20 21.12
N ALA A 14 15.29 -19.68 22.34
CA ALA A 14 15.07 -20.51 23.50
C ALA A 14 13.83 -21.32 23.15
N GLN A 15 13.91 -22.67 23.29
CA GLN A 15 12.76 -23.55 23.12
C GLN A 15 11.68 -23.05 24.09
N GLN A 16 10.83 -22.15 23.61
CA GLN A 16 9.66 -21.72 24.34
C GLN A 16 8.78 -22.96 24.40
N GLN A 17 8.61 -23.49 25.59
CA GLN A 17 7.65 -24.55 25.84
C GLN A 17 6.33 -24.14 25.19
N LYS A 18 5.75 -25.02 24.35
CA LYS A 18 4.39 -24.84 23.85
C LYS A 18 3.47 -24.59 25.06
N PRO A 19 2.66 -23.52 25.05
CA PRO A 19 1.75 -23.27 26.15
C PRO A 19 0.83 -24.49 26.33
N SER A 20 0.58 -24.85 27.58
CA SER A 20 -0.38 -25.92 27.89
C SER A 20 -1.82 -25.44 27.60
N ALA A 21 -2.75 -26.36 27.43
CA ALA A 21 -4.16 -26.00 27.29
C ALA A 21 -4.68 -25.24 28.52
N ASP A 22 -4.09 -25.47 29.69
CA ASP A 22 -4.40 -24.73 30.91
C ASP A 22 -3.97 -23.29 30.87
N ASP A 23 -2.78 -23.01 30.32
CA ASP A 23 -2.22 -21.64 30.22
C ASP A 23 -3.06 -20.73 29.34
N ILE A 24 -3.74 -21.26 28.33
CA ILE A 24 -4.61 -20.54 27.41
C ILE A 24 -6.11 -20.73 27.67
N GLY A 25 -6.46 -21.44 28.75
CA GLY A 25 -7.83 -21.57 29.24
C GLY A 25 -8.69 -22.64 28.55
N PHE A 26 -8.10 -23.58 27.78
CA PHE A 26 -8.85 -24.62 27.07
C PHE A 26 -9.08 -25.92 27.88
N LYS A 27 -8.70 -25.97 29.17
CA LYS A 27 -8.77 -27.17 30.02
C LYS A 27 -10.15 -27.83 30.01
N ASN A 28 -11.22 -27.03 30.13
CA ASN A 28 -12.59 -27.52 30.19
C ASN A 28 -13.28 -27.52 28.80
N GLY A 29 -12.50 -27.29 27.71
CA GLY A 29 -12.97 -27.32 26.33
C GLY A 29 -13.76 -26.09 25.93
N THR A 30 -14.54 -26.22 24.86
CA THR A 30 -15.23 -25.12 24.21
C THR A 30 -16.75 -25.35 24.17
N LEU A 31 -17.50 -24.27 23.95
CA LEU A 31 -18.95 -24.25 23.72
C LEU A 31 -19.19 -23.82 22.27
N LYS A 32 -19.79 -24.70 21.47
CA LYS A 32 -20.20 -24.41 20.10
C LYS A 32 -21.63 -23.91 20.04
N ILE A 33 -21.86 -22.80 19.34
CA ILE A 33 -23.16 -22.19 19.18
C ILE A 33 -23.40 -21.89 17.71
N GLU A 34 -24.43 -22.44 17.15
CA GLU A 34 -24.88 -22.14 15.80
C GLU A 34 -26.11 -21.23 15.84
N THR A 35 -26.04 -20.16 15.07
CA THR A 35 -27.14 -19.20 14.89
C THR A 35 -27.40 -19.02 13.38
N PRO A 36 -28.52 -18.47 12.97
CA PRO A 36 -28.72 -18.13 11.56
C PRO A 36 -27.62 -17.22 11.02
N GLY A 37 -26.79 -17.75 10.14
CA GLY A 37 -25.69 -17.02 9.48
C GLY A 37 -24.32 -17.13 10.14
N LEU A 38 -24.19 -17.69 11.37
CA LEU A 38 -22.91 -17.75 12.08
C LEU A 38 -22.73 -19.08 12.81
N LYS A 39 -21.49 -19.62 12.75
CA LYS A 39 -20.99 -20.64 13.67
C LYS A 39 -19.95 -20.00 14.56
N LEU A 40 -20.11 -20.18 15.86
CA LEU A 40 -19.31 -19.57 16.90
C LEU A 40 -18.77 -20.64 17.84
N GLU A 41 -17.55 -20.46 18.31
CA GLU A 41 -16.99 -21.33 19.36
C GLU A 41 -16.35 -20.47 20.46
N PHE A 42 -16.76 -20.70 21.69
CA PHE A 42 -16.28 -19.98 22.87
C PHE A 42 -15.52 -20.93 23.79
N ILE A 43 -14.47 -20.45 24.45
CA ILE A 43 -13.83 -21.17 25.56
C ILE A 43 -14.84 -21.23 26.71
N LYS A 44 -15.07 -22.41 27.28
CA LYS A 44 -16.05 -22.57 28.37
C LYS A 44 -15.70 -21.73 29.59
N ASP A 45 -14.43 -21.72 29.99
CA ASP A 45 -13.99 -21.07 31.23
C ASP A 45 -14.01 -19.56 31.14
N SER A 46 -13.43 -19.02 30.04
CA SER A 46 -13.31 -17.57 29.86
C SER A 46 -14.46 -16.94 29.11
N GLN A 47 -15.30 -17.72 28.42
CA GLN A 47 -16.34 -17.24 27.50
C GLN A 47 -15.82 -16.23 26.46
N THR A 48 -14.56 -16.36 26.06
CA THR A 48 -13.95 -15.61 24.95
C THR A 48 -14.18 -16.37 23.66
N LEU A 49 -14.30 -15.64 22.54
CA LEU A 49 -14.54 -16.20 21.21
C LEU A 49 -13.22 -16.71 20.62
N VAL A 50 -13.20 -17.96 20.14
CA VAL A 50 -12.03 -18.59 19.52
C VAL A 50 -12.27 -19.05 18.10
N SER A 51 -13.52 -19.16 17.66
CA SER A 51 -13.90 -19.44 16.27
C SER A 51 -15.06 -18.56 15.84
N PHE A 52 -14.94 -18.00 14.65
CA PHE A 52 -15.96 -17.18 14.01
C PHE A 52 -16.04 -17.52 12.53
N GLU A 53 -17.06 -18.27 12.15
CA GLU A 53 -17.29 -18.70 10.78
C GLU A 53 -18.67 -18.23 10.30
N PRO A 54 -18.74 -17.25 9.35
CA PRO A 54 -19.98 -16.93 8.66
C PRO A 54 -20.43 -18.10 7.79
N THR A 55 -21.72 -18.44 7.84
CA THR A 55 -22.26 -19.46 6.95
C THR A 55 -22.49 -18.88 5.56
N ALA A 56 -21.71 -19.33 4.57
CA ALA A 56 -21.89 -18.97 3.17
C ALA A 56 -22.82 -19.96 2.47
N LYS A 57 -23.57 -19.48 1.47
CA LYS A 57 -24.38 -20.37 0.59
C LYS A 57 -23.48 -21.34 -0.18
N ASP A 58 -22.36 -20.84 -0.68
CA ASP A 58 -21.30 -21.65 -1.26
C ASP A 58 -20.31 -22.05 -0.17
N LYS A 59 -20.21 -23.34 0.10
CA LYS A 59 -19.30 -23.88 1.14
C LYS A 59 -17.82 -23.60 0.84
N ALA A 60 -17.45 -23.47 -0.44
CA ALA A 60 -16.08 -23.11 -0.82
C ALA A 60 -15.68 -21.69 -0.37
N LEU A 61 -16.67 -20.83 -0.09
CA LEU A 61 -16.46 -19.48 0.42
C LEU A 61 -16.53 -19.37 1.94
N THR A 62 -16.79 -20.47 2.64
CA THR A 62 -16.76 -20.51 4.11
C THR A 62 -15.33 -20.23 4.61
N HIS A 63 -15.20 -19.42 5.67
CA HIS A 63 -13.90 -19.00 6.17
C HIS A 63 -13.91 -18.78 7.68
N GLU A 64 -12.88 -19.33 8.33
CA GLU A 64 -12.60 -19.13 9.76
C GLU A 64 -11.75 -17.86 9.93
N PHE A 65 -12.30 -16.84 10.57
CA PHE A 65 -11.64 -15.54 10.72
C PHE A 65 -10.72 -15.44 11.94
N LEU A 66 -10.74 -16.41 12.85
CA LEU A 66 -9.89 -16.45 14.03
C LEU A 66 -8.77 -17.50 13.88
N PRO A 67 -7.62 -17.33 14.54
CA PRO A 67 -6.47 -18.23 14.39
C PRO A 67 -6.61 -19.51 15.23
N VAL A 68 -7.61 -20.33 14.96
CA VAL A 68 -7.91 -21.57 15.71
C VAL A 68 -6.74 -22.54 15.71
N ASP A 69 -6.06 -22.66 14.58
CA ASP A 69 -4.93 -23.58 14.38
C ASP A 69 -3.55 -22.96 14.69
N ARG A 70 -3.50 -21.75 15.23
CA ARG A 70 -2.27 -20.98 15.51
C ARG A 70 -2.22 -20.41 16.93
N GLN A 71 -2.81 -21.10 17.90
CA GLN A 71 -2.85 -20.62 19.29
C GLN A 71 -1.45 -20.42 19.90
N GLN A 72 -0.47 -21.26 19.54
CA GLN A 72 0.89 -21.17 20.05
C GLN A 72 1.61 -19.85 19.71
N PHE A 73 1.22 -19.17 18.61
CA PHE A 73 1.81 -17.90 18.23
C PHE A 73 1.33 -16.71 19.07
N ARG A 74 0.30 -16.93 19.86
CA ARG A 74 -0.33 -15.89 20.69
C ARG A 74 0.42 -15.62 21.97
N ASN A 75 1.37 -16.49 22.36
CA ASN A 75 2.21 -16.30 23.53
C ASN A 75 2.95 -14.95 23.51
N ALA A 76 3.62 -14.62 22.40
CA ALA A 76 4.33 -13.35 22.26
C ALA A 76 3.43 -12.11 22.32
N ASN A 77 2.11 -12.27 22.19
CA ASN A 77 1.11 -11.21 22.30
C ASN A 77 0.24 -11.33 23.57
N GLY A 78 0.75 -11.97 24.65
CA GLY A 78 0.09 -12.08 25.95
C GLY A 78 -1.13 -13.00 25.99
N PHE A 79 -1.29 -13.92 25.01
CA PHE A 79 -2.42 -14.84 24.89
C PHE A 79 -3.80 -14.16 24.85
N TYR A 80 -3.88 -12.92 24.40
CA TYR A 80 -5.17 -12.24 24.25
C TYR A 80 -6.13 -13.07 23.40
N GLN A 81 -7.40 -13.00 23.74
CA GLN A 81 -8.49 -13.67 23.04
C GLN A 81 -9.54 -12.63 22.64
N PHE A 82 -10.33 -12.92 21.60
CA PHE A 82 -11.39 -12.01 21.22
C PHE A 82 -12.51 -12.03 22.29
N GLY A 83 -12.71 -10.89 22.95
CA GLY A 83 -13.55 -10.72 24.13
C GLY A 83 -12.75 -10.40 25.39
N ASP A 84 -11.43 -10.28 25.31
CA ASP A 84 -10.63 -9.63 26.35
C ASP A 84 -10.79 -8.11 26.34
N LEU A 85 -10.32 -7.48 27.42
CA LEU A 85 -10.37 -6.03 27.64
C LEU A 85 -9.06 -5.56 28.27
N THR A 86 -8.50 -4.47 27.75
CA THR A 86 -7.37 -3.76 28.34
C THR A 86 -7.81 -2.41 28.83
N LEU A 87 -7.29 -1.96 29.98
CA LEU A 87 -7.64 -0.70 30.62
C LEU A 87 -6.43 0.00 31.21
N ARG A 88 -6.43 1.33 31.18
CA ARG A 88 -5.60 2.18 32.07
C ARG A 88 -6.51 3.10 32.85
N LEU A 89 -6.44 2.97 34.16
CA LEU A 89 -7.35 3.63 35.09
C LEU A 89 -6.57 4.48 36.09
N ARG A 90 -7.20 5.57 36.54
CA ARG A 90 -6.77 6.34 37.73
C ARG A 90 -7.98 6.87 38.50
N THR A 91 -7.83 7.16 39.77
CA THR A 91 -8.77 8.01 40.47
C THR A 91 -8.72 9.41 39.87
N ALA A 92 -9.85 10.02 39.61
CA ALA A 92 -9.91 11.31 38.94
C ALA A 92 -9.15 12.37 39.77
N GLY A 93 -8.20 13.09 39.15
CA GLY A 93 -7.33 14.05 39.79
C GLY A 93 -5.94 13.52 40.17
N GLN A 94 -5.71 12.21 40.11
CA GLN A 94 -4.36 11.63 40.23
C GLN A 94 -3.59 11.72 38.90
N THR A 95 -2.28 11.61 38.97
CA THR A 95 -1.37 11.68 37.81
C THR A 95 -1.13 10.32 37.20
N ASP A 96 -0.98 9.27 37.99
CA ASP A 96 -0.46 7.97 37.53
C ASP A 96 -1.56 7.05 37.06
N TRP A 97 -1.32 6.44 35.89
CA TRP A 97 -2.19 5.45 35.30
C TRP A 97 -1.80 4.03 35.72
N LYS A 98 -2.75 3.24 36.13
CA LYS A 98 -2.57 1.82 36.40
C LYS A 98 -3.18 0.96 35.31
N SER A 99 -2.40 0.00 34.79
CA SER A 99 -2.80 -0.88 33.70
C SER A 99 -3.47 -2.15 34.24
N TYR A 100 -4.51 -2.58 33.55
CA TYR A 100 -5.26 -3.80 33.83
C TYR A 100 -5.61 -4.55 32.54
N SER A 101 -5.64 -5.89 32.59
CA SER A 101 -6.01 -6.71 31.44
C SER A 101 -6.77 -7.97 31.92
N SER A 102 -7.85 -8.31 31.24
CA SER A 102 -8.56 -9.58 31.49
C SER A 102 -7.78 -10.80 31.00
N ALA A 103 -6.75 -10.61 30.18
CA ALA A 103 -5.85 -11.67 29.75
C ALA A 103 -4.85 -12.12 30.81
N THR A 104 -4.69 -11.37 31.91
CA THR A 104 -3.69 -11.61 32.95
C THR A 104 -3.91 -12.95 33.65
N LYS A 105 -5.17 -13.33 33.88
CA LYS A 105 -5.57 -14.58 34.51
C LYS A 105 -6.59 -15.32 33.63
N ARG A 106 -6.35 -16.56 33.34
CA ARG A 106 -7.31 -17.44 32.63
C ARG A 106 -8.14 -18.25 33.63
N THR A 107 -8.62 -17.59 34.68
CA THR A 107 -9.54 -18.15 35.66
C THR A 107 -10.95 -18.22 35.07
N PRO A 108 -11.71 -19.28 35.38
CA PRO A 108 -13.11 -19.36 34.96
C PRO A 108 -13.93 -18.14 35.38
N VAL A 109 -14.66 -17.57 34.44
CA VAL A 109 -15.55 -16.43 34.70
C VAL A 109 -16.87 -16.88 35.35
N LYS A 110 -17.44 -16.03 36.18
CA LYS A 110 -18.78 -16.30 36.74
C LYS A 110 -19.81 -16.01 35.67
N MET A 111 -20.57 -17.04 35.24
CA MET A 111 -21.72 -16.89 34.37
C MET A 111 -22.83 -16.10 35.05
N ILE A 112 -23.34 -15.09 34.35
CA ILE A 112 -24.55 -14.36 34.75
C ILE A 112 -25.68 -14.84 33.83
N ARG A 113 -26.89 -15.09 34.41
CA ARG A 113 -28.05 -15.33 33.54
C ARG A 113 -28.33 -14.07 32.74
N SER A 114 -28.28 -14.17 31.41
CA SER A 114 -28.75 -13.10 30.53
C SER A 114 -30.18 -13.41 30.07
N GLU A 115 -31.07 -12.45 30.22
CA GLU A 115 -32.46 -12.59 29.75
C GLU A 115 -32.56 -12.36 28.23
N GLU A 116 -31.60 -11.60 27.64
CA GLU A 116 -31.60 -11.24 26.21
C GLU A 116 -30.33 -11.56 25.46
N GLY A 117 -29.21 -11.85 26.12
CA GLY A 117 -27.91 -12.08 25.50
C GLY A 117 -27.57 -13.56 25.31
N LEU A 118 -26.67 -13.85 24.35
CA LEU A 118 -26.17 -15.18 24.07
C LEU A 118 -25.38 -15.76 25.27
N LEU A 119 -24.40 -14.96 25.78
CA LEU A 119 -23.57 -15.25 26.96
C LEU A 119 -23.32 -13.97 27.75
N ALA A 120 -23.36 -14.03 29.06
CA ALA A 120 -22.95 -12.93 29.92
C ALA A 120 -22.04 -13.42 31.05
N SER A 121 -21.02 -12.66 31.40
CA SER A 121 -19.99 -13.04 32.37
C SER A 121 -19.56 -11.86 33.24
N ASP A 122 -19.41 -12.12 34.53
CA ASP A 122 -18.67 -11.26 35.46
C ASP A 122 -17.19 -11.56 35.31
N LEU A 123 -16.38 -10.54 34.98
CA LEU A 123 -14.95 -10.67 34.70
C LEU A 123 -14.06 -10.46 35.95
N ALA A 124 -14.62 -10.32 37.15
CA ALA A 124 -13.87 -10.01 38.37
C ALA A 124 -12.71 -11.02 38.62
N ALA A 125 -12.93 -12.32 38.34
CA ALA A 125 -11.92 -13.34 38.52
C ALA A 125 -10.70 -13.23 37.56
N THR A 126 -10.84 -12.54 36.41
CA THR A 126 -9.81 -12.43 35.38
C THR A 126 -8.88 -11.22 35.58
N PHE A 127 -9.31 -10.26 36.37
CA PHE A 127 -8.53 -9.06 36.70
C PHE A 127 -7.79 -9.22 38.04
N PRO A 128 -6.73 -8.41 38.29
CA PRO A 128 -6.17 -8.24 39.63
C PRO A 128 -7.24 -7.78 40.63
N SER A 129 -7.14 -8.20 41.89
CA SER A 129 -8.14 -7.95 42.94
C SER A 129 -8.33 -6.47 43.29
N ASP A 130 -7.39 -5.60 42.91
CA ASP A 130 -7.40 -4.19 43.18
C ASP A 130 -8.00 -3.33 42.05
N ILE A 131 -8.59 -3.96 41.03
CA ILE A 131 -9.30 -3.21 39.97
C ILE A 131 -10.49 -2.44 40.60
N PRO A 132 -10.59 -1.10 40.39
CA PRO A 132 -11.64 -0.31 41.04
C PRO A 132 -13.00 -0.38 40.31
N LEU A 133 -13.16 -1.26 39.32
CA LEU A 133 -14.39 -1.40 38.53
C LEU A 133 -14.99 -2.81 38.65
N GLN A 134 -16.32 -2.87 38.59
CA GLN A 134 -17.04 -4.12 38.27
C GLN A 134 -17.28 -4.17 36.77
N ILE A 135 -16.91 -5.28 36.13
CA ILE A 135 -16.94 -5.41 34.66
C ILE A 135 -17.75 -6.64 34.27
N THR A 136 -18.81 -6.42 33.51
CA THR A 136 -19.63 -7.47 32.90
C THR A 136 -19.43 -7.47 31.39
N ARG A 137 -19.09 -8.61 30.81
CA ARG A 137 -19.04 -8.82 29.38
C ARG A 137 -20.29 -9.53 28.91
N THR A 138 -20.87 -9.09 27.78
CA THR A 138 -22.04 -9.72 27.15
C THR A 138 -21.76 -9.96 25.66
N TRP A 139 -22.08 -11.16 25.21
CA TRP A 139 -22.19 -11.53 23.82
C TRP A 139 -23.64 -11.63 23.42
N ASP A 140 -24.04 -11.07 22.31
CA ASP A 140 -25.39 -11.08 21.77
C ASP A 140 -25.37 -11.32 20.26
N VAL A 141 -26.37 -12.05 19.75
CA VAL A 141 -26.57 -12.26 18.31
C VAL A 141 -27.96 -11.85 17.93
N LYS A 142 -28.07 -10.75 17.17
CA LYS A 142 -29.34 -10.25 16.64
C LYS A 142 -29.28 -10.15 15.12
N ASN A 143 -30.19 -10.83 14.43
CA ASN A 143 -30.32 -10.80 12.97
C ASN A 143 -28.97 -11.15 12.26
N GLY A 144 -28.26 -12.18 12.73
CA GLY A 144 -27.00 -12.64 12.17
C GLY A 144 -25.80 -11.71 12.43
N LYS A 145 -25.90 -10.80 13.41
CA LYS A 145 -24.85 -9.87 13.81
C LYS A 145 -24.41 -10.19 15.23
N LEU A 146 -23.11 -10.44 15.39
CA LEU A 146 -22.52 -10.66 16.71
C LEU A 146 -22.17 -9.30 17.34
N ALA A 147 -22.61 -9.06 18.56
CA ALA A 147 -22.25 -7.92 19.38
C ALA A 147 -21.47 -8.36 20.62
N LEU A 148 -20.40 -7.63 20.92
CA LEU A 148 -19.61 -7.72 22.15
C LEU A 148 -19.78 -6.43 22.92
N SER A 149 -20.18 -6.49 24.18
CA SER A 149 -20.25 -5.31 25.03
C SER A 149 -19.64 -5.55 26.42
N PHE A 150 -19.14 -4.48 27.02
CA PHE A 150 -18.59 -4.41 28.36
C PHE A 150 -19.30 -3.32 29.15
N ALA A 151 -20.01 -3.69 30.22
CA ALA A 151 -20.58 -2.75 31.17
C ALA A 151 -19.55 -2.55 32.31
N LEU A 152 -19.04 -1.33 32.44
CA LEU A 152 -18.07 -0.92 33.45
C LEU A 152 -18.78 -0.07 34.50
N LYS A 153 -18.86 -0.57 35.74
CA LYS A 153 -19.51 0.10 36.88
C LYS A 153 -18.43 0.53 37.89
N ASN A 154 -18.49 1.77 38.34
CA ASN A 154 -17.71 2.26 39.47
C ASN A 154 -18.47 1.98 40.78
N PRO A 155 -18.12 0.93 41.54
CA PRO A 155 -18.77 0.64 42.85
C PRO A 155 -18.22 1.48 44.00
N GLY A 156 -17.13 2.23 43.78
CA GLY A 156 -16.40 3.00 44.78
C GLY A 156 -17.07 4.34 45.15
N LYS A 157 -16.38 5.10 45.99
CA LYS A 157 -16.84 6.42 46.42
C LYS A 157 -16.20 7.57 45.65
N GLU A 158 -15.08 7.33 44.99
CA GLU A 158 -14.32 8.31 44.22
C GLU A 158 -14.60 8.13 42.72
N PRO A 159 -14.60 9.21 41.90
CA PRO A 159 -14.70 9.11 40.47
C PRO A 159 -13.48 8.41 39.88
N ILE A 160 -13.68 7.49 38.90
CA ILE A 160 -12.63 6.80 38.16
C ILE A 160 -12.51 7.38 36.77
N GLU A 161 -11.30 7.72 36.34
CA GLU A 161 -11.01 8.09 34.95
C GLU A 161 -10.42 6.89 34.20
N ILE A 162 -11.05 6.54 33.07
CA ILE A 162 -10.58 5.55 32.11
C ILE A 162 -9.79 6.29 31.04
N GLY A 163 -8.47 6.21 31.09
CA GLY A 163 -7.58 6.90 30.16
C GLY A 163 -7.16 6.06 28.96
N ALA A 164 -7.32 4.73 29.07
CA ALA A 164 -7.23 3.83 27.93
C ALA A 164 -8.26 2.72 28.08
N LEU A 165 -8.94 2.37 26.99
CA LEU A 165 -9.82 1.23 26.85
C LEU A 165 -9.58 0.59 25.50
N GLY A 166 -9.05 -0.63 25.49
CA GLY A 166 -8.73 -1.40 24.28
C GLY A 166 -9.49 -2.72 24.26
N ILE A 167 -9.99 -3.08 23.06
CA ILE A 167 -10.62 -4.38 22.80
C ILE A 167 -9.73 -5.15 21.82
N PRO A 168 -9.06 -6.23 22.25
CA PRO A 168 -8.21 -7.04 21.39
C PRO A 168 -8.94 -7.61 20.17
N MET A 169 -8.39 -7.36 18.97
CA MET A 169 -8.86 -7.87 17.69
C MET A 169 -8.00 -9.06 17.28
N VAL A 170 -8.39 -10.25 17.71
CA VAL A 170 -7.63 -11.48 17.44
C VAL A 170 -8.16 -12.11 16.17
N LEU A 171 -7.42 -11.88 15.06
CA LEU A 171 -7.81 -12.28 13.71
C LEU A 171 -6.75 -13.19 13.08
N ASN A 172 -7.12 -13.95 12.06
CA ASN A 172 -6.23 -14.95 11.45
C ASN A 172 -5.24 -14.34 10.45
N ASN A 173 -4.36 -13.44 10.94
CA ASN A 173 -3.30 -12.80 10.17
C ASN A 173 -1.93 -13.49 10.32
N ILE A 174 -1.87 -14.70 10.86
CA ILE A 174 -0.64 -15.43 11.12
C ILE A 174 -0.28 -16.28 9.91
N ILE A 175 0.69 -15.84 9.13
CA ILE A 175 1.23 -16.57 7.96
C ILE A 175 2.30 -17.56 8.38
N SER A 176 2.98 -17.34 9.50
CA SER A 176 4.08 -18.17 9.99
C SER A 176 3.74 -19.67 9.95
N ASP A 177 4.70 -20.45 9.45
CA ASP A 177 4.60 -21.91 9.27
C ASP A 177 3.43 -22.39 8.38
N ARG A 178 2.98 -21.54 7.48
CA ARG A 178 2.02 -21.87 6.42
C ARG A 178 2.72 -21.88 5.07
N ASP A 179 2.40 -22.88 4.24
CA ASP A 179 2.71 -22.84 2.82
C ASP A 179 1.80 -21.83 2.07
N LEU A 180 2.07 -21.61 0.79
CA LEU A 180 1.31 -20.64 -0.03
C LEU A 180 -0.19 -20.96 -0.05
N LYS A 181 -0.57 -22.24 -0.18
CA LYS A 181 -1.97 -22.67 -0.22
C LYS A 181 -2.66 -22.41 1.12
N GLN A 182 -2.02 -22.85 2.22
CA GLN A 182 -2.57 -22.65 3.57
C GLN A 182 -2.73 -21.17 3.90
N ALA A 183 -1.76 -20.33 3.53
CA ALA A 183 -1.84 -18.88 3.74
C ALA A 183 -3.00 -18.28 2.93
N HIS A 184 -3.10 -18.62 1.64
CA HIS A 184 -4.16 -18.13 0.76
C HIS A 184 -5.56 -18.52 1.23
N GLU A 185 -5.74 -19.76 1.68
CA GLU A 185 -7.04 -20.27 2.10
C GLU A 185 -7.47 -19.81 3.51
N ARG A 186 -6.51 -19.63 4.44
CA ARG A 186 -6.80 -19.49 5.88
C ARG A 186 -6.52 -18.11 6.45
N CYS A 187 -5.66 -17.31 5.80
CA CYS A 187 -5.35 -16.00 6.34
C CYS A 187 -6.38 -14.94 5.96
N ALA A 188 -6.60 -14.03 6.90
CA ALA A 188 -7.37 -12.81 6.71
C ALA A 188 -6.60 -11.64 7.31
N PHE A 189 -6.72 -10.48 6.70
CA PHE A 189 -6.08 -9.25 7.17
C PHE A 189 -7.13 -8.23 7.62
N SER A 190 -6.71 -7.37 8.53
CA SER A 190 -7.55 -6.30 9.05
C SER A 190 -6.97 -4.94 8.67
N ASP A 191 -7.82 -4.07 8.15
CA ASP A 191 -7.47 -2.70 7.79
C ASP A 191 -8.39 -1.71 8.50
N PRO A 192 -7.83 -0.77 9.30
CA PRO A 192 -8.62 0.12 10.14
C PRO A 192 -9.02 1.41 9.42
N TYR A 193 -10.28 1.75 9.42
CA TYR A 193 -10.75 3.12 9.26
C TYR A 193 -10.92 3.75 10.63
N ILE A 194 -9.93 4.54 11.06
CA ILE A 194 -9.88 5.19 12.38
C ILE A 194 -10.72 6.48 12.35
N GLY A 195 -12.04 6.32 12.17
CA GLY A 195 -13.02 7.35 11.85
C GLY A 195 -13.94 7.77 12.99
N LYS A 196 -13.52 7.65 14.25
CA LYS A 196 -14.35 7.87 15.46
C LYS A 196 -15.60 6.98 15.45
N ASP A 197 -16.82 7.56 15.63
CA ASP A 197 -18.07 6.79 15.69
C ASP A 197 -18.45 6.15 14.35
N ALA A 198 -17.95 6.69 13.23
CA ALA A 198 -18.10 6.11 11.90
C ALA A 198 -16.95 5.14 11.55
N GLY A 199 -15.96 5.00 12.43
CA GLY A 199 -14.82 4.10 12.23
C GLY A 199 -15.26 2.64 12.10
N TYR A 200 -14.48 1.85 11.39
CA TYR A 200 -14.66 0.41 11.31
C TYR A 200 -13.33 -0.31 11.03
N LEU A 201 -13.30 -1.58 11.39
CA LEU A 201 -12.23 -2.48 10.97
C LEU A 201 -12.78 -3.41 9.90
N GLN A 202 -12.24 -3.36 8.68
CA GLN A 202 -12.56 -4.39 7.69
C GLN A 202 -11.60 -5.56 7.82
N VAL A 203 -12.13 -6.79 7.72
CA VAL A 203 -11.35 -8.01 7.76
C VAL A 203 -11.61 -8.80 6.50
N THR A 204 -10.59 -8.95 5.69
CA THR A 204 -10.68 -9.48 4.34
C THR A 204 -9.81 -10.71 4.19
N ARG A 205 -10.33 -11.72 3.49
CA ARG A 205 -9.54 -12.92 3.19
C ARG A 205 -8.39 -12.56 2.25
N LEU A 206 -7.26 -13.21 2.43
CA LEU A 206 -6.13 -13.07 1.53
C LEU A 206 -6.47 -13.49 0.09
N SER A 207 -7.38 -14.44 -0.10
CA SER A 207 -7.87 -14.81 -1.44
C SER A 207 -8.68 -13.71 -2.14
N GLY A 208 -9.05 -12.63 -1.44
CA GLY A 208 -9.89 -11.55 -1.97
C GLY A 208 -11.33 -11.95 -2.32
N GLN A 209 -11.73 -13.18 -2.02
CA GLN A 209 -13.04 -13.75 -2.37
C GLN A 209 -13.84 -14.11 -1.11
N GLY A 210 -15.15 -14.21 -1.28
CA GLY A 210 -16.08 -14.59 -0.23
C GLY A 210 -16.38 -13.46 0.76
N PRO A 211 -16.92 -13.80 1.95
CA PRO A 211 -17.34 -12.82 2.92
C PRO A 211 -16.17 -12.05 3.50
N ALA A 212 -16.45 -10.80 3.88
CA ALA A 212 -15.57 -9.96 4.70
C ALA A 212 -16.28 -9.62 6.00
N LEU A 213 -15.52 -9.43 7.09
CA LEU A 213 -16.10 -8.88 8.32
C LEU A 213 -15.94 -7.36 8.33
N VAL A 214 -16.91 -6.69 8.94
CA VAL A 214 -16.89 -5.27 9.21
C VAL A 214 -17.20 -5.05 10.67
N VAL A 215 -16.16 -4.79 11.48
CA VAL A 215 -16.32 -4.50 12.91
C VAL A 215 -16.64 -3.02 13.07
N THR A 216 -17.76 -2.69 13.68
CA THR A 216 -18.25 -1.32 13.86
C THR A 216 -18.48 -1.00 15.33
N PRO A 217 -18.36 0.28 15.76
CA PRO A 217 -18.60 0.64 17.15
C PRO A 217 -20.09 0.54 17.53
N LEU A 218 -20.35 0.10 18.75
CA LEU A 218 -21.59 0.38 19.48
C LEU A 218 -21.51 1.78 20.10
N LYS A 219 -22.59 2.20 20.76
CA LYS A 219 -22.64 3.50 21.42
C LYS A 219 -21.46 3.66 22.41
N ASN A 220 -20.89 4.85 22.50
CA ASN A 220 -19.75 5.23 23.34
C ASN A 220 -18.42 4.53 23.02
N SER A 221 -18.26 3.99 21.83
CA SER A 221 -17.08 3.17 21.47
C SER A 221 -16.35 3.66 20.21
N PRO A 222 -16.04 4.97 20.09
CA PRO A 222 -15.40 5.51 18.91
C PRO A 222 -14.05 4.83 18.64
N PHE A 223 -13.62 4.82 17.38
CA PHE A 223 -12.32 4.27 16.98
C PHE A 223 -11.28 5.40 16.99
N GLU A 224 -10.53 5.54 18.09
CA GLU A 224 -9.49 6.57 18.23
C GLU A 224 -8.14 6.14 17.67
N ALA A 225 -7.73 4.88 17.90
CA ALA A 225 -6.47 4.33 17.45
C ALA A 225 -6.56 2.81 17.26
N TYR A 226 -5.68 2.26 16.43
CA TYR A 226 -5.46 0.83 16.26
C TYR A 226 -4.05 0.51 16.78
N HIS A 227 -3.96 -0.10 17.96
CA HIS A 227 -2.75 -0.23 18.74
C HIS A 227 -2.26 -1.68 18.73
N LEU A 228 -0.96 -1.88 18.48
CA LEU A 228 -0.33 -3.20 18.57
C LEU A 228 -0.22 -3.63 20.02
N LEU A 229 -0.79 -4.79 20.35
CA LEU A 229 -0.58 -5.44 21.64
C LEU A 229 0.88 -5.86 21.79
N ASN A 230 1.47 -5.59 22.98
CA ASN A 230 2.87 -5.89 23.29
C ASN A 230 3.88 -5.22 22.34
N GLU A 231 3.66 -3.96 21.97
CA GLU A 231 4.67 -3.13 21.31
C GLU A 231 5.90 -2.95 22.27
N PRO A 232 7.15 -2.97 21.78
CA PRO A 232 7.59 -3.09 20.39
C PRO A 232 7.92 -4.51 19.93
N THR A 233 7.67 -5.51 20.73
CA THR A 233 8.08 -6.91 20.45
C THR A 233 7.20 -7.55 19.41
N ARG A 234 7.82 -8.24 18.46
CA ARG A 234 7.12 -9.01 17.43
C ARG A 234 7.70 -10.39 17.26
N PRO A 235 6.84 -11.40 16.97
CA PRO A 235 7.28 -12.78 16.89
C PRO A 235 8.16 -13.08 15.68
N ASN A 236 7.83 -12.59 14.48
CA ASN A 236 8.62 -12.83 13.27
C ASN A 236 8.14 -11.98 12.07
N GLN A 237 8.78 -12.15 10.91
CA GLN A 237 8.52 -11.39 9.67
C GLN A 237 7.18 -11.71 9.01
N THR A 238 6.57 -12.86 9.29
CA THR A 238 5.32 -13.32 8.67
C THR A 238 4.12 -13.24 9.62
N PHE A 239 4.26 -12.46 10.69
CA PHE A 239 3.20 -12.16 11.64
C PHE A 239 3.36 -10.74 12.17
N GLU A 240 2.52 -9.82 11.71
CA GLU A 240 2.58 -8.40 12.13
C GLU A 240 2.15 -8.14 13.58
N GLY A 241 1.63 -9.14 14.27
CA GLY A 241 1.15 -9.06 15.65
C GLY A 241 -0.38 -8.97 15.74
N MET A 242 -0.86 -8.94 16.98
CA MET A 242 -2.27 -8.71 17.31
C MET A 242 -2.47 -7.26 17.74
N PHE A 243 -3.60 -6.71 17.34
CA PHE A 243 -3.94 -5.31 17.60
C PHE A 243 -5.17 -5.21 18.48
N GLU A 244 -5.40 -4.03 19.05
CA GLU A 244 -6.60 -3.70 19.77
C GLU A 244 -7.29 -2.44 19.23
N TRP A 245 -8.61 -2.46 19.23
CA TRP A 245 -9.46 -1.31 18.99
C TRP A 245 -9.45 -0.40 20.22
N MET A 246 -8.88 0.80 20.08
CA MET A 246 -8.81 1.75 21.18
C MET A 246 -9.99 2.72 21.14
N ILE A 247 -10.70 2.81 22.28
CA ILE A 247 -11.85 3.71 22.48
C ILE A 247 -11.41 5.00 23.18
N ASN A 248 -10.58 4.88 24.22
CA ASN A 248 -9.93 6.00 24.90
C ASN A 248 -8.42 5.82 24.80
N THR A 249 -7.67 6.91 24.58
CA THR A 249 -6.22 6.87 24.37
C THR A 249 -5.44 7.89 25.19
N LYS A 250 -6.09 8.67 26.06
CA LYS A 250 -5.45 9.75 26.83
C LYS A 250 -4.26 9.27 27.66
N ALA A 251 -4.36 8.09 28.28
CA ALA A 251 -3.27 7.55 29.09
C ALA A 251 -2.00 7.26 28.25
N TYR A 252 -2.16 6.87 27.00
CA TYR A 252 -1.05 6.69 26.07
C TYR A 252 -0.53 8.04 25.55
N ALA A 253 -1.42 8.97 25.22
CA ALA A 253 -1.05 10.31 24.75
C ALA A 253 -0.26 11.12 25.80
N GLU A 254 -0.55 10.92 27.07
CA GLU A 254 0.20 11.54 28.18
C GLU A 254 1.58 10.89 28.40
N ASN A 255 1.82 9.67 27.90
CA ASN A 255 3.02 8.87 28.14
C ASN A 255 3.73 8.45 26.85
N GLU A 256 3.48 7.25 26.37
CA GLU A 256 4.26 6.62 25.29
C GLU A 256 4.09 7.32 23.93
N TRP A 257 2.97 7.99 23.69
CA TRP A 257 2.64 8.64 22.41
C TRP A 257 2.75 10.16 22.43
N LYS A 258 3.27 10.75 23.51
CA LYS A 258 3.30 12.21 23.71
C LYS A 258 4.04 13.01 22.62
N THR A 259 4.94 12.36 21.87
CA THR A 259 5.71 12.99 20.78
C THR A 259 5.13 12.71 19.39
N ALA A 260 4.11 11.87 19.27
CA ALA A 260 3.54 11.42 18.02
C ALA A 260 2.20 12.12 17.77
N GLN A 261 2.04 12.70 16.58
CA GLN A 261 0.79 13.33 16.17
C GLN A 261 -0.25 12.25 15.78
N GLN A 262 -1.21 12.01 16.65
CA GLN A 262 -2.24 10.99 16.48
C GLN A 262 -3.22 11.29 15.32
N TRP A 263 -3.97 10.27 14.90
CA TRP A 263 -5.03 10.43 13.89
C TRP A 263 -6.22 11.21 14.43
N ASN A 264 -6.60 10.95 15.67
CA ASN A 264 -7.70 11.62 16.37
C ASN A 264 -7.22 12.16 17.72
N ASP A 265 -7.99 13.10 18.29
CA ASP A 265 -7.73 13.61 19.64
C ASP A 265 -7.93 12.49 20.65
N ALA A 266 -7.00 12.41 21.59
CA ALA A 266 -7.03 11.44 22.67
C ALA A 266 -8.10 11.81 23.71
N THR A 267 -8.99 10.85 24.01
CA THR A 267 -10.07 11.05 24.99
C THR A 267 -9.92 10.18 26.24
N SER A 268 -10.67 10.50 27.27
CA SER A 268 -10.88 9.69 28.46
C SER A 268 -12.35 9.69 28.86
N THR A 269 -12.75 8.67 29.58
CA THR A 269 -14.11 8.55 30.15
C THR A 269 -14.04 8.61 31.67
N LYS A 270 -14.83 9.49 32.30
CA LYS A 270 -15.01 9.53 33.77
C LYS A 270 -16.28 8.79 34.16
N LEU A 271 -16.16 7.94 35.18
CA LEU A 271 -17.25 7.24 35.82
C LEU A 271 -17.44 7.78 37.23
N LYS A 272 -18.58 8.38 37.51
CA LYS A 272 -18.96 8.82 38.88
C LYS A 272 -19.19 7.60 39.80
N PRO A 273 -19.16 7.78 41.12
CA PRO A 273 -19.60 6.74 42.05
C PRO A 273 -20.97 6.18 41.68
N GLY A 274 -21.07 4.86 41.59
CA GLY A 274 -22.29 4.13 41.21
C GLY A 274 -22.63 4.15 39.73
N GLU A 275 -21.97 4.95 38.90
CA GLU A 275 -22.24 5.05 37.44
C GLU A 275 -21.76 3.81 36.69
N THR A 276 -22.56 3.40 35.70
CA THR A 276 -22.25 2.33 34.75
C THR A 276 -22.25 2.91 33.33
N LYS A 277 -21.19 2.64 32.56
CA LYS A 277 -21.16 2.90 31.11
C LYS A 277 -20.87 1.62 30.35
N THR A 278 -21.53 1.47 29.20
CA THR A 278 -21.35 0.32 28.33
C THR A 278 -20.59 0.74 27.06
N PHE A 279 -19.60 -0.07 26.72
CA PHE A 279 -18.77 0.03 25.52
C PHE A 279 -18.85 -1.27 24.74
N GLY A 280 -18.59 -1.24 23.43
CA GLY A 280 -18.60 -2.48 22.68
C GLY A 280 -18.54 -2.31 21.16
N LEU A 281 -18.52 -3.45 20.51
CA LEU A 281 -18.36 -3.58 19.06
C LEU A 281 -19.44 -4.50 18.50
N GLN A 282 -19.79 -4.29 17.23
CA GLN A 282 -20.67 -5.16 16.46
C GLN A 282 -19.94 -5.65 15.22
N ILE A 283 -20.03 -6.96 14.97
CA ILE A 283 -19.46 -7.59 13.79
C ILE A 283 -20.56 -7.81 12.75
N LEU A 284 -20.39 -7.19 11.60
CA LEU A 284 -21.23 -7.36 10.42
C LEU A 284 -20.52 -8.28 9.43
N VAL A 285 -21.26 -9.02 8.65
CA VAL A 285 -20.76 -9.85 7.55
C VAL A 285 -21.16 -9.20 6.23
N SER A 286 -20.18 -8.83 5.43
CA SER A 286 -20.38 -8.40 4.05
C SER A 286 -20.21 -9.59 3.10
N PRO A 287 -21.08 -9.78 2.10
CA PRO A 287 -20.94 -10.89 1.16
C PRO A 287 -19.63 -10.88 0.36
N THR A 288 -19.09 -9.69 0.11
CA THR A 288 -17.84 -9.48 -0.64
C THR A 288 -17.13 -8.23 -0.14
N ILE A 289 -15.86 -8.05 -0.48
CA ILE A 289 -15.09 -6.83 -0.21
C ILE A 289 -15.76 -5.60 -0.85
N ARG A 290 -16.21 -5.72 -2.09
CA ARG A 290 -16.92 -4.64 -2.81
C ARG A 290 -18.28 -4.29 -2.19
N GLY A 291 -18.84 -5.18 -1.38
CA GLY A 291 -20.11 -5.00 -0.67
C GLY A 291 -19.99 -4.26 0.67
N ILE A 292 -18.79 -3.96 1.17
CA ILE A 292 -18.57 -3.39 2.52
C ILE A 292 -19.33 -2.08 2.72
N GLU A 293 -19.21 -1.12 1.80
CA GLU A 293 -19.89 0.18 1.89
C GLU A 293 -21.41 0.03 1.89
N LYS A 294 -21.96 -0.90 1.09
CA LYS A 294 -23.38 -1.23 1.10
C LYS A 294 -23.79 -1.85 2.44
N THR A 295 -22.99 -2.77 2.96
CA THR A 295 -23.23 -3.39 4.27
C THR A 295 -23.27 -2.35 5.38
N LEU A 296 -22.36 -1.38 5.39
CA LEU A 296 -22.37 -0.26 6.34
C LEU A 296 -23.65 0.57 6.19
N ALA A 297 -24.01 0.99 4.98
CA ALA A 297 -25.21 1.78 4.72
C ALA A 297 -26.51 1.06 5.12
N ASP A 298 -26.64 -0.23 4.78
CA ASP A 298 -27.81 -1.06 5.15
C ASP A 298 -27.94 -1.20 6.68
N ASN A 299 -26.81 -1.08 7.41
CA ASN A 299 -26.77 -1.09 8.87
C ASN A 299 -26.78 0.31 9.50
N LYS A 300 -27.19 1.33 8.73
CA LYS A 300 -27.32 2.72 9.18
C LYS A 300 -26.00 3.30 9.75
N LYS A 301 -24.86 2.85 9.21
CA LYS A 301 -23.55 3.41 9.53
C LYS A 301 -23.19 4.47 8.49
N PRO A 302 -22.48 5.55 8.87
CA PRO A 302 -22.01 6.55 7.91
C PRO A 302 -21.06 5.94 6.88
N VAL A 303 -21.23 6.31 5.61
CA VAL A 303 -20.34 5.94 4.51
C VAL A 303 -19.78 7.21 3.88
N ALA A 304 -18.47 7.25 3.65
CA ALA A 304 -17.78 8.34 2.97
C ALA A 304 -16.94 7.79 1.81
N VAL A 305 -17.05 8.42 0.64
CA VAL A 305 -16.32 8.07 -0.58
C VAL A 305 -15.65 9.32 -1.14
N GLY A 306 -14.33 9.39 -1.08
CA GLY A 306 -13.52 10.48 -1.67
C GLY A 306 -13.12 10.16 -3.12
N ILE A 307 -13.28 11.12 -4.01
CA ILE A 307 -12.83 11.08 -5.41
C ILE A 307 -12.05 12.37 -5.68
N PRO A 308 -10.81 12.29 -6.17
CA PRO A 308 -10.10 11.11 -6.66
C PRO A 308 -9.56 10.18 -5.56
N GLY A 309 -9.60 10.59 -4.31
CA GLY A 309 -9.06 9.87 -3.15
C GLY A 309 -8.83 10.84 -2.00
N TYR A 310 -7.87 10.52 -1.14
CA TYR A 310 -7.60 11.28 0.09
C TYR A 310 -6.18 11.87 0.12
N ILE A 311 -5.35 11.57 -0.89
CA ILE A 311 -4.13 12.32 -1.22
C ILE A 311 -4.54 13.31 -2.30
N LEU A 312 -4.54 14.61 -1.97
CA LEU A 312 -5.18 15.64 -2.79
C LEU A 312 -4.20 16.75 -3.14
N PRO A 313 -3.79 16.86 -4.42
CA PRO A 313 -3.06 18.02 -4.92
C PRO A 313 -3.89 19.31 -4.84
N THR A 314 -3.25 20.44 -4.54
CA THR A 314 -3.92 21.74 -4.35
C THR A 314 -4.61 22.30 -5.59
N ASP A 315 -4.26 21.82 -6.77
CA ASP A 315 -4.87 22.21 -8.07
C ASP A 315 -6.01 21.28 -8.51
N GLN A 316 -6.29 20.22 -7.75
CA GLN A 316 -7.36 19.26 -8.04
C GLN A 316 -8.54 19.42 -7.09
N LEU A 317 -9.75 19.44 -7.66
CA LEU A 317 -10.98 19.46 -6.89
C LEU A 317 -11.33 18.05 -6.41
N GLY A 318 -11.23 17.82 -5.11
CA GLY A 318 -11.76 16.63 -4.45
C GLY A 318 -13.28 16.71 -4.25
N LYS A 319 -13.94 15.56 -4.30
CA LYS A 319 -15.36 15.41 -3.97
C LYS A 319 -15.51 14.34 -2.91
N LEU A 320 -16.17 14.66 -1.81
CA LEU A 320 -16.51 13.72 -0.75
C LEU A 320 -18.01 13.43 -0.79
N PHE A 321 -18.34 12.19 -1.09
CA PHE A 321 -19.71 11.69 -1.14
C PHE A 321 -20.06 11.00 0.18
N ILE A 322 -21.08 11.50 0.86
CA ILE A 322 -21.50 11.03 2.17
C ILE A 322 -22.90 10.43 2.09
N LYS A 323 -23.06 9.23 2.64
CA LYS A 323 -24.36 8.57 2.78
C LYS A 323 -24.60 8.23 4.23
N TYR A 324 -25.54 8.96 4.87
CA TYR A 324 -25.98 8.74 6.23
C TYR A 324 -27.37 9.32 6.45
N GLY A 325 -28.14 8.72 7.35
CA GLY A 325 -29.53 9.12 7.61
C GLY A 325 -29.70 10.42 8.37
N SER A 326 -28.67 10.87 9.11
CA SER A 326 -28.69 12.11 9.88
C SER A 326 -28.12 13.30 9.07
N ALA A 327 -28.58 14.50 9.34
CA ALA A 327 -28.07 15.71 8.70
C ALA A 327 -26.66 16.05 9.21
N ILE A 328 -25.83 16.70 8.38
CA ILE A 328 -24.57 17.29 8.82
C ILE A 328 -24.89 18.51 9.67
N LYS A 329 -24.35 18.58 10.89
CA LYS A 329 -24.50 19.68 11.86
C LYS A 329 -23.33 20.65 11.77
N SER A 330 -22.08 20.13 11.76
CA SER A 330 -20.87 20.93 11.62
C SER A 330 -19.78 20.19 10.87
N LEU A 331 -18.82 20.95 10.33
CA LEU A 331 -17.58 20.51 9.71
C LEU A 331 -16.44 21.24 10.41
N ASP A 332 -15.50 20.48 10.99
CA ASP A 332 -14.33 21.01 11.67
C ASP A 332 -13.07 20.51 10.95
N ILE A 333 -12.10 21.39 10.72
CA ILE A 333 -10.90 21.10 9.92
C ILE A 333 -9.66 21.35 10.76
N GLU A 334 -8.77 20.35 10.78
CA GLU A 334 -7.48 20.45 11.46
C GLU A 334 -6.32 20.03 10.54
N PRO A 335 -5.24 20.86 10.49
CA PRO A 335 -5.16 22.20 11.04
C PRO A 335 -6.14 23.18 10.37
N ASN A 336 -6.52 24.23 11.07
CA ASN A 336 -7.45 25.23 10.55
C ASN A 336 -6.92 25.81 9.24
N GLY A 337 -7.79 25.89 8.21
CA GLY A 337 -7.46 26.39 6.89
C GLY A 337 -6.73 25.40 5.97
N ALA A 338 -6.42 24.17 6.42
CA ALA A 338 -5.77 23.16 5.56
C ALA A 338 -6.67 22.71 4.39
N LEU A 339 -7.98 22.73 4.60
CA LEU A 339 -8.99 22.41 3.59
C LEU A 339 -10.00 23.55 3.46
N GLU A 340 -10.54 23.73 2.26
CA GLU A 340 -11.78 24.47 2.02
C GLU A 340 -12.85 23.47 1.61
N VAL A 341 -13.93 23.40 2.38
CA VAL A 341 -15.02 22.42 2.18
C VAL A 341 -16.32 23.14 1.97
N ASN A 342 -16.93 22.95 0.80
CA ASN A 342 -18.17 23.58 0.41
C ASN A 342 -19.24 22.54 0.03
N PRO A 343 -20.55 22.84 0.18
CA PRO A 343 -21.59 21.98 -0.36
C PRO A 343 -21.46 21.84 -1.87
N GLY A 344 -21.32 20.58 -2.33
CA GLY A 344 -21.32 20.26 -3.75
C GLY A 344 -22.73 20.01 -4.31
N ARG A 345 -22.82 19.73 -5.61
CA ARG A 345 -24.09 19.33 -6.24
C ARG A 345 -24.52 17.96 -5.70
N ASN A 346 -25.80 17.79 -5.39
CA ASN A 346 -26.33 16.53 -4.88
C ASN A 346 -26.04 15.37 -5.85
N ALA A 347 -25.46 14.31 -5.30
CA ALA A 347 -25.34 13.03 -5.96
C ALA A 347 -26.65 12.25 -5.93
N LYS A 348 -26.71 11.13 -6.67
CA LYS A 348 -27.89 10.26 -6.72
C LYS A 348 -27.89 9.26 -5.52
N ASN A 349 -28.98 8.55 -5.35
CA ASN A 349 -29.14 7.44 -4.40
C ASN A 349 -28.83 7.78 -2.93
N GLY A 350 -29.17 9.02 -2.51
CA GLY A 350 -29.08 9.45 -1.11
C GLY A 350 -27.69 9.91 -0.67
N TYR A 351 -26.74 10.05 -1.59
CA TYR A 351 -25.46 10.68 -1.28
C TYR A 351 -25.58 12.20 -1.25
N LYS A 352 -24.95 12.83 -0.26
CA LYS A 352 -24.63 14.25 -0.21
C LYS A 352 -23.20 14.46 -0.68
N THR A 353 -22.91 15.54 -1.37
CA THR A 353 -21.58 15.86 -1.89
C THR A 353 -21.02 17.07 -1.16
N LEU A 354 -19.74 16.98 -0.77
CA LEU A 354 -18.91 18.11 -0.38
C LEU A 354 -17.78 18.25 -1.39
N ASP A 355 -17.58 19.46 -1.89
CA ASP A 355 -16.43 19.82 -2.69
C ASP A 355 -15.29 20.17 -1.74
N VAL A 356 -14.11 19.56 -1.92
CA VAL A 356 -12.96 19.63 -1.02
C VAL A 356 -11.75 20.15 -1.77
N ASN A 357 -11.21 21.30 -1.38
CA ASN A 357 -9.98 21.85 -1.93
C ASN A 357 -8.88 21.86 -0.89
N GLY A 358 -7.70 21.32 -1.22
CA GLY A 358 -6.50 21.42 -0.40
C GLY A 358 -5.94 22.84 -0.42
N LYS A 359 -5.58 23.41 0.74
CA LYS A 359 -5.02 24.76 0.86
C LYS A 359 -3.62 24.78 1.48
N GLY A 360 -3.29 23.76 2.27
CA GLY A 360 -2.01 23.65 2.93
C GLY A 360 -1.28 22.38 2.47
N TRP A 361 -0.05 22.19 2.96
CA TRP A 361 0.69 20.95 2.77
C TRP A 361 0.56 20.05 4.00
N GLY A 362 0.45 18.75 3.78
CA GLY A 362 0.57 17.76 4.84
C GLY A 362 -0.76 17.14 5.27
N ARG A 363 -0.75 16.54 6.46
CA ARG A 363 -1.91 15.84 7.02
C ARG A 363 -3.01 16.83 7.39
N ALA A 364 -4.24 16.54 6.95
CA ALA A 364 -5.43 17.29 7.29
C ALA A 364 -6.56 16.34 7.70
N ARG A 365 -7.31 16.72 8.74
CA ARG A 365 -8.46 15.97 9.24
C ARG A 365 -9.74 16.79 9.06
N LEU A 366 -10.74 16.22 8.39
CA LEU A 366 -12.10 16.74 8.34
C LEU A 366 -12.95 15.95 9.33
N THR A 367 -13.46 16.60 10.37
CA THR A 367 -14.41 16.03 11.32
C THR A 367 -15.83 16.47 10.96
N ILE A 368 -16.69 15.50 10.64
CA ILE A 368 -18.09 15.70 10.33
C ILE A 368 -18.88 15.33 11.57
N THR A 369 -19.61 16.28 12.17
CA THR A 369 -20.55 16.01 13.25
C THR A 369 -21.98 16.01 12.68
N TYR A 370 -22.71 14.92 12.92
CA TYR A 370 -24.09 14.77 12.51
C TYR A 370 -25.07 15.26 13.58
N ALA A 371 -26.34 15.51 13.19
CA ALA A 371 -27.36 16.04 14.10
C ALA A 371 -27.72 15.10 15.25
N ASP A 372 -27.50 13.79 15.08
CA ASP A 372 -27.66 12.76 16.12
C ASP A 372 -26.44 12.63 17.05
N GLY A 373 -25.41 13.45 16.86
CA GLY A 373 -24.19 13.48 17.66
C GLY A 373 -23.08 12.53 17.21
N ILE A 374 -23.31 11.70 16.21
CA ILE A 374 -22.27 10.84 15.62
C ILE A 374 -21.18 11.68 14.97
N GLN A 375 -19.92 11.32 15.20
CA GLN A 375 -18.76 11.95 14.57
C GLN A 375 -18.11 10.99 13.56
N GLN A 376 -17.70 11.58 12.42
CA GLN A 376 -16.93 10.89 11.38
C GLN A 376 -15.71 11.72 11.02
N THR A 377 -14.51 11.14 11.09
CA THR A 377 -13.28 11.79 10.66
C THR A 377 -12.79 11.23 9.33
N VAL A 378 -12.50 12.11 8.38
CA VAL A 378 -11.88 11.78 7.09
C VAL A 378 -10.49 12.40 7.06
N HIS A 379 -9.49 11.58 6.77
CA HIS A 379 -8.10 11.99 6.81
C HIS A 379 -7.55 12.21 5.41
N TYR A 380 -7.12 13.43 5.13
CA TYR A 380 -6.49 13.84 3.89
C TYR A 380 -4.98 14.04 4.05
N TYR A 381 -4.25 13.92 2.97
CA TYR A 381 -2.90 14.42 2.80
C TYR A 381 -2.87 15.37 1.62
N ILE A 382 -2.51 16.63 1.87
CA ILE A 382 -2.50 17.68 0.85
C ILE A 382 -1.09 17.84 0.31
N THR A 383 -0.96 17.90 -1.02
CA THR A 383 0.32 18.09 -1.71
C THR A 383 0.28 19.36 -2.58
N LYS A 384 1.45 19.85 -3.00
CA LYS A 384 1.55 20.73 -4.16
C LYS A 384 0.92 20.04 -5.39
N PRO A 385 0.70 20.73 -6.53
CA PRO A 385 0.36 20.08 -7.79
C PRO A 385 1.26 18.89 -8.07
N ALA A 386 0.71 17.78 -8.54
CA ALA A 386 1.44 16.52 -8.71
C ALA A 386 2.70 16.67 -9.59
N GLU A 387 2.60 17.48 -10.65
CA GLU A 387 3.73 17.83 -11.51
C GLU A 387 4.85 18.53 -10.73
N THR A 388 4.51 19.44 -9.82
CA THR A 388 5.46 20.19 -8.99
C THR A 388 6.14 19.27 -7.96
N VAL A 389 5.38 18.38 -7.30
CA VAL A 389 5.94 17.42 -6.34
C VAL A 389 7.03 16.56 -7.00
N VAL A 390 6.76 16.07 -8.21
CA VAL A 390 7.71 15.24 -8.95
C VAL A 390 8.90 16.05 -9.44
N SER A 391 8.71 17.30 -9.85
CA SER A 391 9.79 18.21 -10.21
C SER A 391 10.71 18.52 -9.02
N ASP A 392 10.14 18.78 -7.83
CA ASP A 392 10.91 19.03 -6.60
C ASP A 392 11.71 17.79 -6.21
N MET A 393 11.14 16.59 -6.34
CA MET A 393 11.86 15.34 -6.11
C MET A 393 13.05 15.17 -7.04
N GLY A 394 12.90 15.39 -8.35
CA GLY A 394 14.00 15.33 -9.31
C GLY A 394 15.11 16.33 -8.97
N ASN A 395 14.76 17.54 -8.55
CA ASN A 395 15.73 18.53 -8.10
C ASN A 395 16.46 18.07 -6.82
N PHE A 396 15.77 17.44 -5.88
CA PHE A 396 16.39 16.92 -4.66
C PHE A 396 17.34 15.76 -4.99
N LEU A 397 16.93 14.83 -5.83
CA LEU A 397 17.75 13.72 -6.32
C LEU A 397 19.02 14.24 -7.01
N ALA A 398 18.90 15.15 -7.96
CA ALA A 398 20.00 15.68 -8.76
C ALA A 398 20.93 16.65 -7.98
N THR A 399 20.57 17.04 -6.77
CA THR A 399 21.39 17.95 -5.93
C THR A 399 21.81 17.31 -4.62
N LYS A 400 20.86 16.91 -3.77
CA LYS A 400 21.14 16.41 -2.41
C LYS A 400 21.56 14.95 -2.40
N GLN A 401 21.03 14.13 -3.31
CA GLN A 401 21.35 12.71 -3.41
C GLN A 401 22.40 12.39 -4.48
N TYR A 402 22.81 13.38 -5.28
CA TYR A 402 23.86 13.20 -6.29
C TYR A 402 25.23 13.19 -5.62
N PHE A 403 25.84 12.01 -5.59
CA PHE A 403 27.13 11.74 -4.95
C PHE A 403 28.28 11.96 -5.93
N THR A 404 29.24 12.82 -5.58
CA THR A 404 30.30 13.27 -6.49
C THR A 404 31.72 13.08 -5.94
N ASP A 405 31.92 12.40 -4.82
CA ASP A 405 33.22 12.16 -4.24
C ASP A 405 34.04 11.17 -5.10
N THR A 406 34.89 11.69 -5.95
CA THR A 406 35.78 10.90 -6.83
C THR A 406 36.87 10.14 -6.07
N ASN A 407 37.10 10.44 -4.79
CA ASN A 407 38.05 9.70 -3.92
C ASN A 407 37.36 8.49 -3.23
N ASP A 408 36.10 8.28 -3.46
CA ASP A 408 35.37 7.14 -2.88
C ASP A 408 36.04 5.80 -3.25
N PRO A 409 36.50 5.01 -2.25
CA PRO A 409 37.24 3.78 -2.56
C PRO A 409 36.36 2.69 -3.18
N PHE A 410 35.04 2.85 -3.08
CA PHE A 410 34.04 1.96 -3.69
C PHE A 410 33.65 2.37 -5.11
N LYS A 411 34.21 3.46 -5.62
CA LYS A 411 34.00 4.01 -6.98
C LYS A 411 32.52 4.23 -7.30
N ARG A 412 31.77 4.84 -6.36
CA ARG A 412 30.34 5.12 -6.51
C ARG A 412 30.03 6.50 -7.12
N ALA A 413 31.01 7.33 -7.37
CA ALA A 413 30.83 8.66 -7.97
C ALA A 413 31.08 8.66 -9.49
N PRO A 414 30.19 9.31 -10.28
CA PRO A 414 28.96 9.97 -9.85
C PRO A 414 27.80 8.98 -9.69
N SER A 415 26.89 9.18 -8.73
CA SER A 415 25.70 8.34 -8.57
C SER A 415 24.59 9.02 -7.74
N PHE A 416 23.42 8.40 -7.71
CA PHE A 416 22.29 8.80 -6.87
C PHE A 416 22.21 7.83 -5.69
N ILE A 417 22.55 8.30 -4.48
CA ILE A 417 22.60 7.45 -3.29
C ILE A 417 21.47 7.78 -2.32
N SER A 418 21.21 6.86 -1.39
CA SER A 418 20.21 7.04 -0.34
C SER A 418 20.55 8.25 0.55
N TYR A 419 19.51 8.89 1.11
CA TYR A 419 19.60 10.06 1.95
C TYR A 419 18.94 9.85 3.29
N ASP A 420 19.53 10.40 4.35
CA ASP A 420 18.99 10.45 5.70
C ASP A 420 18.45 11.85 5.98
N ARG A 421 17.13 12.01 5.98
CA ARG A 421 16.46 13.29 6.20
C ARG A 421 16.64 13.84 7.61
N GLU A 422 16.74 12.97 8.62
CA GLU A 422 17.01 13.41 10.00
C GLU A 422 18.45 13.93 10.18
N ALA A 423 19.43 13.26 9.56
CA ALA A 423 20.82 13.68 9.58
C ALA A 423 21.10 14.80 8.55
N ASN A 424 20.19 15.04 7.60
CA ASN A 424 20.34 15.93 6.46
C ASN A 424 21.64 15.64 5.68
N ALA A 425 21.87 14.35 5.38
CA ALA A 425 23.12 13.86 4.79
C ALA A 425 22.89 12.63 3.90
N GLN A 426 23.80 12.45 2.95
CA GLN A 426 23.88 11.22 2.14
C GLN A 426 24.26 10.02 3.00
N VAL A 427 23.67 8.85 2.72
CA VAL A 427 23.98 7.59 3.42
C VAL A 427 25.19 6.94 2.73
N VAL A 428 26.38 7.43 3.04
CA VAL A 428 27.64 6.96 2.40
C VAL A 428 28.11 5.62 2.96
N GLN A 429 27.56 5.17 4.09
CA GLN A 429 27.81 3.86 4.67
C GLN A 429 26.62 3.38 5.51
N ASP A 430 26.32 2.10 5.44
CA ASP A 430 25.34 1.41 6.29
C ASP A 430 25.80 -0.05 6.47
N SER A 431 25.52 -0.67 7.62
CA SER A 431 25.84 -2.08 7.85
C SER A 431 24.99 -3.03 6.98
N ARG A 432 23.90 -2.53 6.42
CA ARG A 432 23.19 -3.12 5.29
C ARG A 432 23.86 -2.59 4.02
N VAL A 433 24.88 -3.29 3.58
CA VAL A 433 25.83 -2.78 2.56
C VAL A 433 25.17 -2.39 1.24
N TRP A 434 24.02 -2.96 0.90
CA TRP A 434 23.26 -2.61 -0.31
C TRP A 434 22.74 -1.16 -0.29
N ILE A 435 22.33 -0.62 0.88
CA ILE A 435 21.80 0.75 0.98
C ILE A 435 22.84 1.78 0.51
N ALA A 436 24.08 1.63 0.96
CA ALA A 436 25.18 2.51 0.55
C ALA A 436 25.81 2.09 -0.78
N GLY A 437 25.47 0.92 -1.32
CA GLY A 437 26.16 0.28 -2.45
C GLY A 437 25.34 0.15 -3.73
N LEU A 438 24.26 0.90 -3.90
CA LEU A 438 23.45 0.95 -5.12
C LEU A 438 22.78 -0.40 -5.48
N GLY A 439 22.82 -1.37 -4.57
CA GLY A 439 22.26 -2.69 -4.78
C GLY A 439 20.94 -2.88 -4.06
N ASP A 440 20.22 -3.92 -4.45
CA ASP A 440 18.89 -4.26 -3.96
C ASP A 440 17.94 -3.02 -4.00
N GLU A 441 16.70 -3.14 -3.55
CA GLU A 441 15.75 -2.03 -3.54
C GLU A 441 16.21 -0.85 -2.67
N GLY A 442 16.86 -1.12 -1.53
CA GLY A 442 17.29 -0.09 -0.58
C GLY A 442 18.43 0.79 -1.06
N GLY A 443 19.22 0.35 -2.03
CA GLY A 443 20.31 1.13 -2.62
C GLY A 443 20.00 1.63 -4.02
N SER A 444 19.16 0.91 -4.76
CA SER A 444 18.73 1.29 -6.12
C SER A 444 17.62 2.34 -6.14
N GLY A 445 16.89 2.49 -5.05
CA GLY A 445 15.69 3.33 -5.01
C GLY A 445 15.90 4.75 -5.51
N SER A 446 17.04 5.36 -5.21
CA SER A 446 17.32 6.74 -5.64
C SER A 446 17.52 6.85 -7.15
N PHE A 447 18.28 5.96 -7.79
CA PHE A 447 18.48 6.04 -9.23
C PHE A 447 17.24 5.57 -10.02
N VAL A 448 16.44 4.63 -9.48
CA VAL A 448 15.15 4.25 -10.09
C VAL A 448 14.17 5.42 -10.04
N ALA A 449 14.09 6.14 -8.91
CA ALA A 449 13.25 7.33 -8.81
C ALA A 449 13.62 8.40 -9.83
N GLU A 450 14.94 8.68 -10.00
CA GLU A 450 15.41 9.64 -11.02
C GLU A 450 15.10 9.14 -12.43
N ALA A 451 15.38 7.89 -12.75
CA ALA A 451 15.08 7.29 -14.06
C ALA A 451 13.60 7.48 -14.43
N MET A 452 12.70 7.16 -13.51
CA MET A 452 11.24 7.23 -13.75
C MET A 452 10.73 8.66 -13.74
N LYS A 453 11.35 9.57 -12.98
CA LYS A 453 11.09 11.01 -13.06
C LYS A 453 11.47 11.56 -14.44
N LEU A 454 12.63 11.22 -14.95
CA LEU A 454 13.10 11.64 -16.27
C LEU A 454 12.21 11.07 -17.38
N PHE A 455 11.79 9.80 -17.28
CA PHE A 455 10.82 9.20 -18.19
C PHE A 455 9.54 10.03 -18.31
N GLY A 456 8.99 10.55 -17.21
CA GLY A 456 7.74 11.33 -17.19
C GLY A 456 7.94 12.82 -17.39
N GLN A 457 8.99 13.40 -16.82
CA GLN A 457 9.34 14.82 -16.85
C GLN A 457 10.81 15.00 -17.25
N PRO A 458 11.12 15.07 -18.55
CA PRO A 458 12.49 15.24 -19.02
C PRO A 458 13.08 16.58 -18.55
N ASN A 459 14.39 16.56 -18.21
CA ASN A 459 15.18 17.73 -17.86
C ASN A 459 16.62 17.50 -18.31
N GLN A 460 17.19 18.37 -19.15
CA GLN A 460 18.48 18.14 -19.77
C GLN A 460 19.64 18.05 -18.76
N GLU A 461 19.64 18.88 -17.71
CA GLU A 461 20.71 18.84 -16.69
C GLU A 461 20.67 17.51 -15.92
N GLN A 462 19.47 17.08 -15.53
CA GLN A 462 19.28 15.83 -14.81
C GLN A 462 19.60 14.61 -15.70
N VAL A 463 19.22 14.64 -16.98
CA VAL A 463 19.59 13.62 -17.96
C VAL A 463 21.11 13.52 -18.08
N SER A 464 21.84 14.63 -18.16
CA SER A 464 23.31 14.61 -18.23
C SER A 464 23.93 13.96 -16.99
N LYS A 465 23.45 14.30 -15.79
CA LYS A 465 23.89 13.67 -14.54
C LYS A 465 23.57 12.16 -14.50
N PHE A 466 22.44 11.77 -15.07
CA PHE A 466 22.04 10.38 -15.11
C PHE A 466 22.86 9.57 -16.13
N ASP A 467 23.21 10.16 -17.27
CA ASP A 467 24.16 9.58 -18.23
C ASP A 467 25.56 9.43 -17.64
N ASP A 468 26.05 10.45 -16.92
CA ASP A 468 27.30 10.35 -16.18
C ASP A 468 27.33 9.20 -15.17
N PHE A 469 26.20 8.98 -14.47
CA PHE A 469 26.01 7.84 -13.58
C PHE A 469 26.02 6.51 -14.33
N ILE A 470 25.30 6.43 -15.45
CA ILE A 470 25.27 5.21 -16.29
C ILE A 470 26.68 4.84 -16.72
N ASP A 471 27.43 5.76 -17.32
CA ASP A 471 28.75 5.48 -17.87
C ASP A 471 29.84 5.32 -16.80
N GLY A 472 29.76 6.13 -15.73
CA GLY A 472 30.81 6.17 -14.71
C GLY A 472 30.69 5.08 -13.66
N VAL A 473 29.46 4.65 -13.37
CA VAL A 473 29.19 3.76 -12.22
C VAL A 473 28.33 2.57 -12.57
N MET A 474 27.16 2.76 -13.20
CA MET A 474 26.27 1.65 -13.49
C MET A 474 26.92 0.65 -14.41
N TRP A 475 27.39 1.11 -15.57
CA TRP A 475 28.10 0.28 -16.56
C TRP A 475 29.60 0.20 -16.26
N GLY A 476 30.03 -0.86 -15.62
CA GLY A 476 31.41 -1.16 -15.27
C GLY A 476 31.73 -1.24 -13.78
N ASN A 477 30.89 -0.68 -12.91
CA ASN A 477 31.04 -0.87 -11.47
C ASN A 477 29.85 -1.63 -10.86
N LEU A 478 28.61 -1.14 -10.99
CA LEU A 478 27.44 -1.91 -10.53
C LEU A 478 27.17 -3.12 -11.42
N GLN A 479 27.34 -2.99 -12.73
CA GLN A 479 27.35 -4.10 -13.67
C GLN A 479 28.76 -4.46 -14.13
N PHE A 480 28.97 -5.74 -14.46
CA PHE A 480 30.17 -6.18 -15.17
C PHE A 480 30.09 -5.80 -16.65
N LYS A 481 31.07 -5.07 -17.16
CA LYS A 481 31.16 -4.67 -18.59
C LYS A 481 31.91 -5.66 -19.47
N ASP A 482 32.60 -6.63 -18.89
CA ASP A 482 33.39 -7.63 -19.58
C ASP A 482 33.43 -8.98 -18.83
N GLY A 483 34.16 -9.95 -19.40
CA GLY A 483 34.33 -11.27 -18.83
C GLY A 483 33.06 -12.14 -18.84
N PRO A 484 33.09 -13.27 -18.13
CA PRO A 484 31.99 -14.24 -18.15
C PRO A 484 30.69 -13.70 -17.51
N ASN A 485 30.81 -12.68 -16.69
CA ASN A 485 29.66 -12.05 -15.99
C ASN A 485 29.22 -10.74 -16.65
N LYS A 486 29.64 -10.43 -17.88
CA LYS A 486 29.20 -9.23 -18.60
C LYS A 486 27.68 -9.09 -18.54
N TYR A 487 27.15 -7.90 -18.25
CA TYR A 487 25.76 -7.54 -17.97
C TYR A 487 25.22 -8.04 -16.62
N GLY A 488 25.97 -8.83 -15.85
CA GLY A 488 25.57 -9.25 -14.50
C GLY A 488 25.57 -8.08 -13.52
N VAL A 489 24.55 -8.01 -12.68
CA VAL A 489 24.40 -6.96 -11.66
C VAL A 489 24.92 -7.45 -10.32
N ARG A 490 25.86 -6.71 -9.71
CA ARG A 490 26.40 -7.00 -8.39
C ARG A 490 25.32 -6.80 -7.32
N LYS A 491 25.43 -7.52 -6.20
CA LYS A 491 24.57 -7.26 -5.05
C LYS A 491 24.79 -5.87 -4.45
N SER A 492 26.02 -5.36 -4.48
CA SER A 492 26.35 -4.05 -3.95
C SER A 492 27.74 -3.60 -4.44
N THR A 493 27.92 -2.31 -4.60
CA THR A 493 29.26 -1.72 -4.84
C THR A 493 29.99 -1.42 -3.52
N PHE A 494 29.26 -1.18 -2.43
CA PHE A 494 29.81 -1.00 -1.09
C PHE A 494 29.87 -2.35 -0.35
N PHE A 495 30.93 -2.58 0.42
CA PHE A 495 31.16 -3.83 1.17
C PHE A 495 31.88 -3.55 2.49
N TYR A 496 31.82 -4.50 3.44
CA TYR A 496 32.59 -4.43 4.67
C TYR A 496 33.78 -5.40 4.63
N GLU A 497 34.95 -4.87 4.30
CA GLU A 497 36.23 -5.59 4.34
C GLU A 497 37.37 -4.58 4.53
N PRO A 498 37.64 -4.15 5.79
CA PRO A 498 38.60 -3.07 6.08
C PRO A 498 39.98 -3.27 5.48
N ALA A 499 40.41 -4.54 5.34
CA ALA A 499 41.73 -4.86 4.77
C ALA A 499 41.87 -4.47 3.29
N LEU A 500 40.78 -4.33 2.54
CA LEU A 500 40.79 -3.99 1.12
C LEU A 500 40.64 -2.49 0.84
N VAL A 501 40.25 -1.69 1.82
CA VAL A 501 39.92 -0.25 1.66
C VAL A 501 40.70 0.59 2.68
N SER A 502 42.02 0.63 2.48
CA SER A 502 42.88 1.50 3.31
C SER A 502 42.47 2.96 3.15
N GLY A 503 42.34 3.68 4.25
CA GLY A 503 41.97 5.10 4.23
C GLY A 503 40.45 5.35 4.36
N PHE A 504 39.59 4.33 4.27
CA PHE A 504 38.16 4.46 4.59
C PHE A 504 37.90 4.07 6.05
N THR A 505 37.21 4.93 6.78
CA THR A 505 36.85 4.67 8.19
C THR A 505 35.41 4.23 8.28
N TYR A 506 35.19 2.95 8.64
CA TYR A 506 33.87 2.45 8.95
C TYR A 506 33.41 2.97 10.30
N ASP A 507 32.17 3.45 10.39
CA ASP A 507 31.56 3.98 11.61
C ASP A 507 31.49 2.88 12.70
N PRO A 508 32.22 3.01 13.81
CA PRO A 508 32.25 2.00 14.87
C PRO A 508 30.92 1.85 15.63
N LYS A 509 29.97 2.77 15.45
CA LYS A 509 28.64 2.70 16.04
C LYS A 509 27.71 1.73 15.30
N ARG A 510 28.07 1.32 14.07
CA ARG A 510 27.27 0.38 13.28
C ARG A 510 27.65 -1.06 13.59
N ASN A 511 26.69 -1.98 13.49
CA ASN A 511 26.93 -3.40 13.70
C ASN A 511 27.49 -4.06 12.42
N TRP A 512 28.79 -4.06 12.27
CA TRP A 512 29.50 -4.70 11.14
C TRP A 512 29.61 -6.23 11.24
N THR A 513 29.15 -6.82 12.33
CA THR A 513 29.06 -8.28 12.48
C THR A 513 27.70 -8.85 12.06
N SER A 514 26.79 -7.98 11.59
CA SER A 514 25.49 -8.40 11.06
C SER A 514 25.69 -9.26 9.79
N TRP A 515 24.76 -10.17 9.56
CA TRP A 515 24.67 -10.92 8.29
C TRP A 515 24.51 -10.04 7.06
N THR A 516 24.12 -8.79 7.24
CA THR A 516 23.93 -7.78 6.19
C THR A 516 25.22 -7.09 5.76
N SER A 517 26.31 -7.25 6.54
CA SER A 517 27.60 -6.61 6.30
C SER A 517 28.48 -7.49 5.42
N TRP A 518 28.10 -7.63 4.15
CA TRP A 518 28.75 -8.52 3.20
C TRP A 518 30.17 -8.05 2.84
N ASN A 519 31.07 -9.00 2.65
CA ASN A 519 32.42 -8.76 2.16
C ASN A 519 32.43 -8.58 0.63
N LYS A 520 33.58 -8.22 0.07
CA LYS A 520 33.76 -7.99 -1.38
C LYS A 520 33.30 -9.15 -2.25
N LYS A 521 33.64 -10.37 -1.90
CA LYS A 521 33.25 -11.58 -2.65
C LYS A 521 31.73 -11.76 -2.68
N ALA A 522 31.05 -11.53 -1.56
CA ALA A 522 29.60 -11.66 -1.47
C ALA A 522 28.87 -10.54 -2.22
N THR A 523 29.46 -9.32 -2.26
CA THR A 523 28.87 -8.19 -3.01
C THR A 523 29.08 -8.28 -4.51
N ASP A 524 30.17 -8.96 -4.96
CA ASP A 524 30.43 -9.20 -6.39
C ASP A 524 29.57 -10.32 -7.00
N ASP A 525 28.79 -11.03 -6.18
CA ASP A 525 27.85 -12.04 -6.67
C ASP A 525 26.74 -11.41 -7.51
N ILE A 526 26.46 -12.03 -8.67
CA ILE A 526 25.42 -11.58 -9.62
C ILE A 526 24.08 -12.32 -9.43
N GLY A 527 23.99 -13.19 -8.44
CA GLY A 527 22.91 -14.13 -8.29
C GLY A 527 21.60 -13.53 -7.72
N ARG A 528 21.57 -12.27 -7.31
CA ARG A 528 20.35 -11.64 -6.74
C ARG A 528 19.41 -11.13 -7.82
N GLY A 529 18.36 -11.89 -8.13
CA GLY A 529 17.38 -11.56 -9.18
C GLY A 529 16.69 -10.21 -8.99
N TYR A 530 16.42 -9.79 -7.76
CA TYR A 530 15.77 -8.51 -7.45
C TYR A 530 16.56 -7.26 -7.89
N ASN A 531 17.88 -7.36 -8.13
CA ASN A 531 18.69 -6.22 -8.56
C ASN A 531 18.50 -5.88 -10.06
N TYR A 532 18.04 -6.83 -10.85
CA TYR A 532 17.99 -6.68 -12.31
C TYR A 532 16.87 -5.75 -12.81
N PRO A 533 15.63 -5.82 -12.30
CA PRO A 533 14.58 -4.91 -12.72
C PRO A 533 14.95 -3.44 -12.56
N HIS A 534 15.66 -3.08 -11.50
CA HIS A 534 16.07 -1.70 -11.22
C HIS A 534 17.02 -1.15 -12.31
N VAL A 535 17.99 -1.96 -12.70
CA VAL A 535 18.95 -1.61 -13.77
C VAL A 535 18.25 -1.58 -15.13
N VAL A 536 17.36 -2.53 -15.39
CA VAL A 536 16.55 -2.55 -16.63
C VAL A 536 15.65 -1.32 -16.71
N ALA A 537 15.01 -0.91 -15.61
CA ALA A 537 14.19 0.29 -15.55
C ALA A 537 14.98 1.56 -15.87
N ALA A 538 16.21 1.67 -15.37
CA ALA A 538 17.10 2.78 -15.66
C ALA A 538 17.45 2.86 -17.15
N TYR A 539 17.91 1.78 -17.77
CA TYR A 539 18.21 1.76 -19.20
C TYR A 539 16.96 1.94 -20.07
N TRP A 540 15.84 1.33 -19.72
CA TRP A 540 14.59 1.46 -20.44
C TRP A 540 14.07 2.90 -20.44
N SER A 541 14.16 3.61 -19.31
CA SER A 541 13.75 5.01 -19.25
C SER A 541 14.60 5.90 -20.15
N MET A 542 15.91 5.67 -20.18
CA MET A 542 16.84 6.43 -21.06
C MET A 542 16.63 6.08 -22.54
N TYR A 543 16.33 4.81 -22.85
CA TYR A 543 15.88 4.44 -24.20
C TYR A 543 14.65 5.24 -24.61
N ARG A 544 13.62 5.29 -23.78
CA ARG A 544 12.36 6.00 -24.06
C ARG A 544 12.60 7.50 -24.26
N LEU A 545 13.48 8.10 -23.46
CA LEU A 545 13.86 9.51 -23.59
C LEU A 545 14.61 9.78 -24.89
N ALA A 546 15.71 9.08 -25.13
CA ALA A 546 16.56 9.30 -26.31
C ALA A 546 15.82 9.03 -27.63
N ARG A 547 14.87 8.05 -27.61
CA ARG A 547 14.04 7.69 -28.77
C ARG A 547 13.02 8.77 -29.14
N ASN A 548 12.47 9.44 -28.14
CA ASN A 548 11.30 10.32 -28.30
C ASN A 548 11.61 11.82 -28.16
N HIS A 549 12.81 12.20 -27.68
CA HIS A 549 13.21 13.59 -27.43
C HIS A 549 14.50 13.95 -28.20
N PRO A 550 14.43 14.04 -29.52
CA PRO A 550 15.62 14.22 -30.38
C PRO A 550 16.33 15.56 -30.22
N THR A 551 15.75 16.52 -29.48
CA THR A 551 16.38 17.80 -29.18
C THR A 551 17.25 17.76 -27.91
N MET A 552 17.19 16.67 -27.14
CA MET A 552 18.03 16.45 -25.97
C MET A 552 19.36 15.81 -26.35
N THR A 553 20.37 16.04 -25.54
CA THR A 553 21.69 15.45 -25.71
C THR A 553 21.87 14.27 -24.78
N PHE A 554 22.36 13.15 -25.33
CA PHE A 554 22.64 11.91 -24.63
C PHE A 554 24.07 11.46 -24.96
N HIS A 555 24.73 10.68 -24.06
CA HIS A 555 26.02 10.07 -24.32
C HIS A 555 25.94 8.98 -25.38
N HIS A 556 24.84 8.24 -25.41
CA HIS A 556 24.59 7.16 -26.36
C HIS A 556 23.31 7.39 -27.15
N ASP A 557 23.19 6.72 -28.29
CA ASP A 557 21.93 6.68 -29.02
C ASP A 557 20.91 5.77 -28.31
N TRP A 558 19.63 5.89 -28.68
CA TRP A 558 18.57 5.13 -28.06
C TRP A 558 18.73 3.60 -28.20
N LYS A 559 19.42 3.14 -29.26
CA LYS A 559 19.62 1.69 -29.51
C LYS A 559 20.56 1.11 -28.48
N TRP A 560 21.57 1.83 -28.08
CA TRP A 560 22.50 1.40 -27.05
C TRP A 560 21.78 1.18 -25.71
N TYR A 561 20.93 2.12 -25.28
CA TYR A 561 20.18 1.96 -24.03
C TYR A 561 19.21 0.78 -24.10
N LEU A 562 18.52 0.58 -25.23
CA LEU A 562 17.62 -0.56 -25.44
C LEU A 562 18.38 -1.90 -25.43
N GLU A 563 19.59 -1.92 -26.01
CA GLU A 563 20.47 -3.10 -25.99
C GLU A 563 20.94 -3.44 -24.57
N GLN A 564 21.33 -2.42 -23.75
CA GLN A 564 21.71 -2.63 -22.37
C GLN A 564 20.55 -3.24 -21.56
N ALA A 565 19.32 -2.74 -21.70
CA ALA A 565 18.13 -3.27 -21.04
C ALA A 565 17.86 -4.72 -21.48
N TYR A 566 17.97 -5.00 -22.79
CA TYR A 566 17.79 -6.34 -23.35
C TYR A 566 18.86 -7.32 -22.82
N GLU A 567 20.14 -6.97 -22.91
CA GLU A 567 21.24 -7.86 -22.51
C GLU A 567 21.26 -8.11 -20.98
N THR A 568 20.89 -7.12 -20.18
CA THR A 568 20.72 -7.30 -18.73
C THR A 568 19.62 -8.32 -18.43
N THR A 569 18.48 -8.23 -19.11
CA THR A 569 17.37 -9.20 -18.99
C THR A 569 17.74 -10.57 -19.53
N ASN A 570 18.49 -10.60 -20.64
CA ASN A 570 19.00 -11.81 -21.26
C ASN A 570 19.91 -12.58 -20.30
N LEU A 571 20.86 -11.91 -19.64
CA LEU A 571 21.73 -12.51 -18.64
C LEU A 571 20.94 -13.01 -17.43
N MET A 572 20.02 -12.19 -16.89
CA MET A 572 19.20 -12.56 -15.74
C MET A 572 18.49 -13.90 -15.93
N THR A 573 17.99 -14.14 -17.13
CA THR A 573 17.25 -15.36 -17.47
C THR A 573 18.10 -16.46 -18.09
N ALA A 574 19.43 -16.26 -18.20
CA ALA A 574 20.34 -17.23 -18.78
C ALA A 574 20.59 -18.42 -17.84
N LYS A 575 20.95 -19.53 -18.45
CA LYS A 575 21.41 -20.73 -17.75
C LYS A 575 22.90 -20.93 -17.97
N ASP A 576 23.58 -21.58 -17.05
CA ASP A 576 24.94 -22.04 -17.18
C ASP A 576 25.05 -23.27 -18.11
N ALA A 577 26.27 -23.76 -18.37
CA ALA A 577 26.50 -24.92 -19.21
C ALA A 577 25.86 -26.22 -18.67
N SER A 578 25.53 -26.25 -17.41
CA SER A 578 24.85 -27.38 -16.75
C SER A 578 23.31 -27.24 -16.75
N GLY A 579 22.79 -26.15 -17.31
CA GLY A 579 21.36 -25.87 -17.36
C GLY A 579 20.78 -25.23 -16.10
N ASN A 580 21.60 -24.83 -15.14
CA ASN A 580 21.14 -24.13 -13.94
C ASN A 580 20.99 -22.63 -14.17
N PRO A 581 20.03 -21.95 -13.51
CA PRO A 581 19.94 -20.48 -13.55
C PRO A 581 21.24 -19.84 -13.08
N ARG A 582 21.71 -18.82 -13.82
CA ARG A 582 22.88 -18.01 -13.43
C ARG A 582 22.53 -17.03 -12.32
N VAL A 583 21.29 -16.62 -12.27
CA VAL A 583 20.73 -15.67 -11.30
C VAL A 583 19.69 -16.42 -10.46
N TRP A 584 19.76 -16.27 -9.14
CA TRP A 584 18.82 -16.88 -8.22
C TRP A 584 17.57 -16.01 -8.09
N TYR A 585 16.49 -16.55 -7.59
CA TYR A 585 15.19 -15.89 -7.47
C TYR A 585 14.54 -15.50 -8.81
N VAL A 586 15.17 -15.80 -9.94
CA VAL A 586 14.63 -15.51 -11.27
C VAL A 586 13.25 -16.17 -11.52
N ASP A 587 12.92 -17.20 -10.76
CA ASP A 587 11.64 -17.92 -10.84
C ASP A 587 10.53 -17.31 -9.96
N LEU A 588 10.89 -16.35 -9.10
CA LEU A 588 9.93 -15.57 -8.32
C LEU A 588 9.41 -14.39 -9.15
N GLY A 589 8.25 -13.84 -8.78
CA GLY A 589 7.86 -12.51 -9.21
C GLY A 589 8.82 -11.49 -8.60
N LEU A 590 9.38 -10.65 -9.43
CA LEU A 590 10.37 -9.67 -9.01
C LEU A 590 9.69 -8.31 -8.82
N MET A 591 10.14 -7.58 -7.81
CA MET A 591 9.77 -6.18 -7.62
C MET A 591 10.10 -5.39 -8.89
N GLU A 592 9.17 -4.57 -9.39
CA GLU A 592 9.29 -3.86 -10.68
C GLU A 592 9.32 -4.76 -11.91
N GLY A 593 9.02 -6.06 -11.77
CA GLY A 593 9.12 -7.03 -12.86
C GLY A 593 8.21 -6.72 -14.05
N THR A 594 7.19 -5.88 -13.87
CA THR A 594 6.38 -5.33 -14.97
C THR A 594 7.22 -4.62 -16.03
N ILE A 595 8.41 -4.10 -15.68
CA ILE A 595 9.33 -3.43 -16.64
C ILE A 595 9.74 -4.36 -17.79
N PHE A 596 9.83 -5.67 -17.57
CA PHE A 596 10.17 -6.64 -18.61
C PHE A 596 9.08 -6.77 -19.68
N ILE A 597 7.82 -6.53 -19.32
CA ILE A 597 6.69 -6.50 -20.29
C ILE A 597 6.86 -5.26 -21.18
N HIS A 598 7.14 -4.09 -20.59
CA HIS A 598 7.37 -2.87 -21.34
C HIS A 598 8.59 -2.97 -22.26
N LEU A 599 9.69 -3.57 -21.78
CA LEU A 599 10.87 -3.86 -22.60
C LEU A 599 10.51 -4.75 -23.80
N LEU A 600 9.77 -5.85 -23.59
CA LEU A 600 9.36 -6.75 -24.64
C LEU A 600 8.48 -6.06 -25.69
N GLU A 601 7.51 -5.25 -25.24
CA GLU A 601 6.64 -4.47 -26.12
C GLU A 601 7.44 -3.48 -26.97
N ASP A 602 8.42 -2.78 -26.38
CA ASP A 602 9.25 -1.83 -27.12
C ASP A 602 10.25 -2.52 -28.06
N LEU A 603 10.82 -3.67 -27.71
CA LEU A 603 11.59 -4.49 -28.65
C LEU A 603 10.75 -4.89 -29.89
N LYS A 604 9.48 -5.25 -29.70
CA LYS A 604 8.55 -5.55 -30.79
C LYS A 604 8.24 -4.30 -31.62
N ARG A 605 7.98 -3.15 -30.96
CA ARG A 605 7.70 -1.86 -31.64
C ARG A 605 8.87 -1.37 -32.49
N GLU A 606 10.11 -1.55 -32.04
CA GLU A 606 11.32 -1.18 -32.78
C GLU A 606 11.76 -2.25 -33.79
N GLY A 607 11.03 -3.34 -33.90
CA GLY A 607 11.29 -4.39 -34.89
C GLY A 607 12.45 -5.33 -34.56
N TRP A 608 12.89 -5.36 -33.29
CA TRP A 608 13.98 -6.26 -32.81
C TRP A 608 13.44 -7.68 -32.58
N LYS A 609 12.97 -8.32 -33.66
CA LYS A 609 12.21 -9.58 -33.62
C LYS A 609 12.94 -10.74 -32.94
N THR A 610 14.23 -10.87 -33.16
CA THR A 610 15.05 -11.95 -32.58
C THR A 610 15.15 -11.79 -31.06
N GLN A 611 15.47 -10.58 -30.61
CA GLN A 611 15.60 -10.24 -29.20
C GLN A 611 14.24 -10.36 -28.47
N ALA A 612 13.20 -9.81 -29.08
CA ALA A 612 11.83 -9.94 -28.55
C ALA A 612 11.42 -11.41 -28.43
N GLY A 613 11.65 -12.24 -29.46
CA GLY A 613 11.32 -13.66 -29.42
C GLY A 613 12.05 -14.44 -28.32
N LEU A 614 13.34 -14.12 -28.08
CA LEU A 614 14.09 -14.76 -27.01
C LEU A 614 13.58 -14.36 -25.62
N ILE A 615 13.35 -13.05 -25.37
CA ILE A 615 12.79 -12.60 -24.08
C ILE A 615 11.40 -13.20 -23.84
N GLU A 616 10.52 -13.16 -24.84
CA GLU A 616 9.19 -13.75 -24.73
C GLU A 616 9.23 -15.24 -24.37
N GLN A 617 10.09 -16.02 -25.03
CA GLN A 617 10.29 -17.43 -24.72
C GLN A 617 10.75 -17.67 -23.27
N ARG A 618 11.71 -16.86 -22.78
CA ARG A 618 12.26 -16.99 -21.43
C ARG A 618 11.27 -16.57 -20.37
N MET A 619 10.53 -15.48 -20.61
CA MET A 619 9.47 -15.03 -19.72
C MET A 619 8.29 -15.99 -19.69
N LYS A 620 8.01 -16.66 -20.84
CA LYS A 620 7.03 -17.75 -20.86
C LYS A 620 7.44 -18.90 -19.93
N ALA A 621 8.71 -19.29 -19.94
CA ALA A 621 9.19 -20.35 -19.04
C ALA A 621 9.07 -19.99 -17.55
N ARG A 622 9.24 -18.71 -17.19
CA ARG A 622 8.96 -18.22 -15.83
C ARG A 622 7.46 -18.26 -15.53
N ALA A 623 6.64 -17.72 -16.44
CA ALA A 623 5.19 -17.69 -16.27
C ALA A 623 4.58 -19.10 -16.17
N ASP A 624 5.10 -20.08 -16.91
CA ASP A 624 4.59 -21.46 -16.89
C ASP A 624 4.73 -22.11 -15.50
N LYS A 625 5.71 -21.69 -14.67
CA LYS A 625 5.82 -22.15 -13.28
C LYS A 625 4.67 -21.60 -12.44
N TRP A 626 4.39 -20.32 -12.53
CA TRP A 626 3.27 -19.69 -11.80
C TRP A 626 1.92 -20.19 -12.30
N ILE A 627 1.78 -20.41 -13.60
CA ILE A 627 0.58 -20.98 -14.23
C ILE A 627 0.31 -22.40 -13.73
N GLY A 628 1.36 -23.16 -13.42
CA GLY A 628 1.27 -24.51 -12.86
C GLY A 628 0.84 -24.54 -11.40
N GLU A 629 0.96 -23.45 -10.67
CA GLU A 629 0.54 -23.35 -9.27
C GLU A 629 -0.99 -23.18 -9.14
N GLU A 630 -1.57 -23.73 -8.09
CA GLU A 630 -2.99 -23.49 -7.78
C GLU A 630 -3.23 -22.02 -7.50
N TYR A 631 -2.37 -21.42 -6.68
CA TYR A 631 -2.40 -20.02 -6.30
C TYR A 631 -1.06 -19.37 -6.67
N PRO A 632 -0.91 -18.78 -7.86
CA PRO A 632 0.33 -18.14 -8.28
C PRO A 632 0.69 -16.99 -7.36
N PHE A 633 1.95 -16.96 -6.98
CA PHE A 633 2.48 -15.97 -6.04
C PHE A 633 3.94 -15.65 -6.36
N GLY A 634 4.34 -14.42 -6.18
CA GLY A 634 5.63 -13.95 -6.64
C GLY A 634 6.52 -13.33 -5.58
N SER A 635 6.85 -14.02 -4.47
CA SER A 635 7.80 -13.47 -3.49
C SER A 635 8.57 -14.55 -2.74
N GLU A 636 9.67 -14.15 -2.07
CA GLU A 636 10.42 -14.99 -1.13
C GLU A 636 9.59 -15.32 0.12
N MET A 637 8.69 -14.41 0.51
CA MET A 637 7.87 -14.55 1.71
C MET A 637 6.42 -14.78 1.31
N ALA A 638 5.76 -15.71 1.97
CA ALA A 638 4.37 -16.05 1.66
C ALA A 638 3.47 -14.82 1.74
N TRP A 639 2.84 -14.49 0.60
CA TRP A 639 1.79 -13.49 0.48
C TRP A 639 2.15 -12.08 0.97
N ASP A 640 3.36 -11.65 0.70
CA ASP A 640 3.66 -10.23 0.73
C ASP A 640 3.24 -9.52 -0.58
N SER A 641 3.36 -8.20 -0.63
CA SER A 641 2.95 -7.41 -1.79
C SER A 641 4.01 -7.31 -2.90
N THR A 642 5.16 -7.98 -2.75
CA THR A 642 6.27 -7.93 -3.72
C THR A 642 6.04 -8.89 -4.89
N GLY A 643 6.29 -8.43 -6.12
CA GLY A 643 6.28 -9.25 -7.33
C GLY A 643 4.90 -9.70 -7.83
N GLN A 644 3.82 -9.34 -7.14
CA GLN A 644 2.47 -9.69 -7.56
C GLN A 644 2.10 -9.07 -8.90
N GLU A 645 2.57 -7.86 -9.16
CA GLU A 645 2.33 -7.14 -10.41
C GLU A 645 2.96 -7.87 -11.60
N GLU A 646 4.15 -8.46 -11.43
CA GLU A 646 4.82 -9.23 -12.50
C GLU A 646 4.08 -10.53 -12.78
N VAL A 647 3.70 -11.27 -11.73
CA VAL A 647 2.94 -12.53 -11.86
C VAL A 647 1.61 -12.30 -12.57
N TYR A 648 0.87 -11.27 -12.13
CA TYR A 648 -0.37 -10.86 -12.82
C TYR A 648 -0.10 -10.51 -14.29
N GLY A 649 0.90 -9.67 -14.55
CA GLY A 649 1.20 -9.15 -15.88
C GLY A 649 1.53 -10.26 -16.88
N TRP A 650 2.42 -11.18 -16.53
CA TRP A 650 2.78 -12.29 -17.42
C TRP A 650 1.67 -13.33 -17.56
N CYS A 651 0.89 -13.61 -16.51
CA CYS A 651 -0.30 -14.47 -16.65
C CYS A 651 -1.31 -13.85 -17.64
N LYS A 652 -1.53 -12.54 -17.55
CA LYS A 652 -2.39 -11.78 -18.47
C LYS A 652 -1.84 -11.83 -19.90
N TYR A 653 -0.56 -11.53 -20.06
CA TYR A 653 0.12 -11.49 -21.37
C TYR A 653 0.01 -12.83 -22.12
N PHE A 654 0.16 -13.96 -21.41
CA PHE A 654 0.03 -15.30 -22.01
C PHE A 654 -1.42 -15.85 -22.00
N GLY A 655 -2.42 -14.99 -21.79
CA GLY A 655 -3.83 -15.33 -21.91
C GLY A 655 -4.40 -16.20 -20.77
N ARG A 656 -3.68 -16.31 -19.65
CA ARG A 656 -4.10 -17.05 -18.45
C ARG A 656 -4.81 -16.13 -17.45
N ASN A 657 -5.96 -15.61 -17.90
CA ASN A 657 -6.78 -14.73 -17.06
C ASN A 657 -7.23 -15.39 -15.75
N ASP A 658 -7.45 -16.71 -15.74
CA ASP A 658 -7.77 -17.48 -14.54
C ASP A 658 -6.71 -17.29 -13.45
N LYS A 659 -5.43 -17.36 -13.82
CA LYS A 659 -4.29 -17.22 -12.92
C LYS A 659 -4.00 -15.75 -12.57
N ALA A 660 -4.09 -14.86 -13.54
CA ALA A 660 -3.99 -13.42 -13.29
C ALA A 660 -5.01 -12.93 -12.24
N MET A 661 -6.25 -13.46 -12.34
CA MET A 661 -7.30 -13.11 -11.37
C MET A 661 -7.04 -13.63 -9.95
N VAL A 662 -6.29 -14.72 -9.76
CA VAL A 662 -5.87 -15.17 -8.42
C VAL A 662 -4.97 -14.11 -7.77
N SER A 663 -3.95 -13.63 -8.49
CA SER A 663 -3.05 -12.57 -8.00
C SER A 663 -3.81 -11.26 -7.75
N LEU A 664 -4.66 -10.83 -8.69
CA LEU A 664 -5.46 -9.60 -8.54
C LEU A 664 -6.42 -9.68 -7.34
N ASN A 665 -7.08 -10.80 -7.13
CA ASN A 665 -7.98 -10.98 -5.98
C ASN A 665 -7.22 -10.89 -4.66
N SER A 666 -6.00 -11.45 -4.56
CA SER A 666 -5.16 -11.29 -3.37
C SER A 666 -4.77 -9.83 -3.14
N ILE A 667 -4.42 -9.10 -4.20
CA ILE A 667 -4.16 -7.66 -4.13
C ILE A 667 -5.38 -6.92 -3.57
N ILE A 668 -6.59 -7.22 -4.05
CA ILE A 668 -7.85 -6.66 -3.52
C ILE A 668 -8.02 -7.03 -2.04
N GLY A 669 -7.60 -8.22 -1.64
CA GLY A 669 -7.67 -8.70 -0.25
C GLY A 669 -6.82 -7.86 0.73
N TYR A 670 -5.68 -7.33 0.30
CA TYR A 670 -4.79 -6.55 1.16
C TYR A 670 -4.67 -5.05 0.78
N MET A 671 -5.39 -4.56 -0.22
CA MET A 671 -5.34 -3.17 -0.69
C MET A 671 -6.74 -2.53 -0.60
N PRO A 672 -7.09 -1.91 0.55
CA PRO A 672 -8.45 -1.46 0.84
C PRO A 672 -8.80 -0.12 0.20
N THR A 673 -10.10 0.19 0.17
CA THR A 673 -10.61 1.56 -0.02
C THR A 673 -11.17 2.06 1.31
N LEU A 674 -10.49 3.01 1.96
CA LEU A 674 -10.90 3.57 3.26
C LEU A 674 -10.88 5.09 3.21
N PRO A 675 -11.73 5.82 3.98
CA PRO A 675 -11.73 7.28 4.03
C PRO A 675 -10.52 7.87 4.79
N HIS A 676 -9.32 7.48 4.36
CA HIS A 676 -8.07 7.81 5.04
C HIS A 676 -6.90 7.75 4.06
N TRP A 677 -6.13 8.84 3.92
CA TRP A 677 -5.03 8.93 2.95
C TRP A 677 -4.01 7.78 3.08
N GLY A 678 -3.65 7.41 4.31
CA GLY A 678 -2.60 6.42 4.55
C GLY A 678 -3.05 4.97 4.37
N TYR A 679 -4.36 4.69 4.43
CA TYR A 679 -4.87 3.32 4.27
C TYR A 679 -5.59 3.09 2.93
N ASN A 680 -6.06 4.15 2.26
CA ASN A 680 -6.72 4.02 0.96
C ASN A 680 -5.72 3.64 -0.13
N GLY A 681 -5.84 2.45 -0.69
CA GLY A 681 -4.91 1.94 -1.69
C GLY A 681 -3.53 1.57 -1.13
N ASN A 682 -3.38 1.47 0.19
CA ASN A 682 -2.14 0.99 0.80
C ASN A 682 -2.02 -0.53 0.62
N ALA A 683 -1.01 -0.98 -0.08
CA ALA A 683 -0.68 -2.39 -0.11
C ALA A 683 0.08 -2.78 1.15
N ARG A 684 -0.43 -3.83 1.81
CA ARG A 684 0.15 -4.31 3.05
C ARG A 684 1.56 -4.84 2.84
N ARG A 685 2.49 -4.33 3.67
CA ARG A 685 3.79 -4.93 3.88
C ARG A 685 4.14 -4.84 5.36
N TYR A 686 4.48 -5.95 5.98
CA TYR A 686 4.63 -6.04 7.44
C TYR A 686 5.93 -6.71 7.90
N TRP A 687 6.74 -7.20 6.98
CA TRP A 687 7.99 -7.86 7.32
C TRP A 687 9.25 -7.05 6.96
N ASP A 688 9.08 -5.91 6.29
CA ASP A 688 10.16 -5.13 5.73
C ASP A 688 10.79 -4.15 6.72
N PHE A 689 11.51 -4.69 7.66
CA PHE A 689 12.14 -3.91 8.71
C PHE A 689 13.65 -3.74 8.55
N LEU A 690 14.28 -4.53 7.66
CA LEU A 690 15.72 -4.55 7.49
C LEU A 690 16.20 -3.89 6.20
N TYR A 691 15.33 -3.73 5.21
CA TYR A 691 15.77 -3.53 3.84
C TYR A 691 16.04 -2.08 3.48
N GLY A 692 15.09 -1.16 3.60
CA GLY A 692 15.25 0.20 3.09
C GLY A 692 15.17 1.32 4.13
N GLY A 693 14.43 1.13 5.23
CA GLY A 693 14.15 2.17 6.23
C GLY A 693 15.27 2.36 7.27
N LYS A 694 15.30 3.54 7.90
CA LYS A 694 16.18 3.82 9.06
C LYS A 694 15.65 3.18 10.32
N LEU A 695 14.34 3.17 10.53
CA LEU A 695 13.70 2.58 11.69
C LEU A 695 13.60 1.06 11.51
N SER A 696 14.52 0.33 12.13
CA SER A 696 14.56 -1.15 12.10
C SER A 696 13.47 -1.74 12.99
N ARG A 697 12.23 -1.75 12.49
CA ARG A 697 11.09 -2.31 13.22
C ARG A 697 10.08 -2.93 12.26
N ILE A 698 9.61 -4.14 12.58
CA ILE A 698 8.51 -4.77 11.86
C ILE A 698 7.21 -4.02 12.23
N GLU A 699 6.57 -3.43 11.25
CA GLU A 699 5.24 -2.83 11.39
C GLU A 699 4.56 -2.70 10.04
N ARG A 700 3.27 -2.39 10.05
CA ARG A 700 2.60 -1.95 8.85
C ARG A 700 3.07 -0.55 8.49
N GLN A 701 3.84 -0.47 7.43
CA GLN A 701 4.26 0.79 6.83
C GLN A 701 3.21 1.24 5.80
N LEU A 702 2.81 2.51 5.86
CA LEU A 702 1.84 3.05 4.92
C LEU A 702 2.55 3.59 3.67
N HIS A 703 1.99 3.23 2.53
CA HIS A 703 2.49 3.61 1.21
C HIS A 703 3.96 3.27 0.98
N HIS A 704 4.39 2.11 1.48
CA HIS A 704 5.61 1.48 1.03
C HIS A 704 5.50 1.08 -0.45
N TYR A 705 6.57 0.66 -1.09
CA TYR A 705 6.61 0.43 -2.55
C TYR A 705 5.48 -0.46 -3.10
N GLY A 706 4.97 -1.38 -2.33
CA GLY A 706 3.85 -2.23 -2.73
C GLY A 706 2.60 -1.47 -3.15
N SER A 707 2.39 -0.26 -2.62
CA SER A 707 1.21 0.56 -2.99
C SER A 707 1.25 0.98 -4.45
N GLY A 708 2.34 1.56 -4.93
CA GLY A 708 2.52 1.95 -6.33
C GLY A 708 2.55 0.75 -7.27
N LEU A 709 3.29 -0.30 -6.91
CA LEU A 709 3.45 -1.49 -7.76
C LEU A 709 2.13 -2.27 -7.90
N ASN A 710 1.41 -2.54 -6.82
CA ASN A 710 0.14 -3.28 -6.89
C ASN A 710 -1.02 -2.45 -7.46
N ALA A 711 -0.84 -1.15 -7.63
CA ALA A 711 -1.75 -0.32 -8.42
C ALA A 711 -1.72 -0.68 -9.92
N LEU A 712 -0.60 -1.19 -10.44
CA LEU A 712 -0.44 -1.57 -11.86
C LEU A 712 -1.50 -2.60 -12.30
N PRO A 713 -1.63 -3.78 -11.68
CA PRO A 713 -2.66 -4.73 -12.06
C PRO A 713 -4.09 -4.20 -11.84
N MET A 714 -4.34 -3.44 -10.77
CA MET A 714 -5.68 -2.90 -10.50
C MET A 714 -6.14 -1.93 -11.58
N LEU A 715 -5.29 -0.98 -11.97
CA LEU A 715 -5.62 0.02 -12.98
C LEU A 715 -5.61 -0.56 -14.40
N ASN A 716 -4.77 -1.57 -14.65
CA ASN A 716 -4.83 -2.32 -15.90
C ASN A 716 -6.16 -3.04 -16.07
N GLU A 717 -6.59 -3.79 -15.05
CA GLU A 717 -7.87 -4.51 -15.10
C GLU A 717 -9.05 -3.53 -15.17
N TYR A 718 -8.98 -2.39 -14.47
CA TYR A 718 -10.01 -1.35 -14.61
C TYR A 718 -10.14 -0.84 -16.05
N ARG A 719 -9.03 -0.63 -16.77
CA ARG A 719 -9.09 -0.19 -18.18
C ARG A 719 -9.76 -1.22 -19.09
N GLU A 720 -9.65 -2.51 -18.78
CA GLU A 720 -10.33 -3.58 -19.50
C GLU A 720 -11.80 -3.75 -19.04
N ASN A 721 -12.07 -3.49 -17.75
CA ASN A 721 -13.41 -3.58 -17.15
C ASN A 721 -13.78 -2.30 -16.38
N PRO A 722 -14.17 -1.21 -17.06
CA PRO A 722 -14.46 0.08 -16.41
C PRO A 722 -15.74 0.09 -15.55
N SER A 723 -16.46 -1.02 -15.48
CA SER A 723 -17.60 -1.16 -14.55
C SER A 723 -17.16 -1.44 -13.10
N ASP A 724 -15.94 -1.94 -12.87
CA ASP A 724 -15.41 -2.22 -11.54
C ASP A 724 -14.73 -0.98 -10.94
N PHE A 725 -15.54 -0.06 -10.44
CA PHE A 725 -15.08 1.20 -9.87
C PHE A 725 -14.21 1.05 -8.60
N TYR A 726 -14.31 -0.10 -7.92
CA TYR A 726 -13.45 -0.42 -6.78
C TYR A 726 -11.97 -0.46 -7.19
N LEU A 727 -11.67 -1.08 -8.34
CA LEU A 727 -10.30 -1.19 -8.86
C LEU A 727 -9.69 0.18 -9.15
N LEU A 728 -10.48 1.11 -9.73
CA LEU A 728 -10.00 2.48 -9.95
C LEU A 728 -9.71 3.19 -8.63
N ARG A 729 -10.60 3.11 -7.66
CA ARG A 729 -10.43 3.81 -6.37
C ARG A 729 -9.22 3.29 -5.59
N ALA A 730 -9.07 1.97 -5.47
CA ALA A 730 -7.95 1.37 -4.75
C ALA A 730 -6.64 1.57 -5.52
N GLY A 731 -6.63 1.29 -6.83
CA GLY A 731 -5.44 1.44 -7.68
C GLY A 731 -4.94 2.88 -7.75
N TYR A 732 -5.84 3.85 -7.94
CA TYR A 732 -5.45 5.27 -7.94
C TYR A 732 -4.94 5.72 -6.57
N GLY A 733 -5.57 5.26 -5.48
CA GLY A 733 -5.10 5.52 -4.12
C GLY A 733 -3.67 5.01 -3.91
N GLY A 734 -3.36 3.80 -4.38
CA GLY A 734 -2.02 3.21 -4.30
C GLY A 734 -0.99 3.97 -5.15
N ALA A 735 -1.34 4.34 -6.37
CA ALA A 735 -0.48 5.14 -7.24
C ALA A 735 -0.16 6.52 -6.65
N MET A 736 -1.14 7.17 -6.01
CA MET A 736 -0.95 8.46 -5.33
C MET A 736 -0.17 8.33 -4.01
N GLY A 737 -0.13 7.13 -3.43
CA GLY A 737 0.62 6.85 -2.21
C GLY A 737 2.09 7.26 -2.29
N ALA A 738 2.72 7.07 -3.44
CA ALA A 738 4.09 7.51 -3.68
C ALA A 738 4.29 9.03 -3.48
N LEU A 739 3.31 9.85 -3.90
CA LEU A 739 3.42 11.31 -3.76
C LEU A 739 3.27 11.79 -2.30
N SER A 740 2.57 11.04 -1.45
CA SER A 740 2.48 11.37 -0.02
C SER A 740 3.77 11.16 0.76
N ASN A 741 4.72 10.43 0.18
CA ASN A 741 6.02 10.15 0.77
C ASN A 741 7.10 11.17 0.40
N ILE A 742 6.79 12.11 -0.51
CA ILE A 742 7.69 13.20 -0.91
C ILE A 742 7.39 14.42 -0.03
N ASP A 743 8.39 14.99 0.62
CA ASP A 743 8.23 16.19 1.43
C ASP A 743 8.22 17.49 0.59
N GLN A 744 8.03 18.64 1.24
CA GLN A 744 7.94 19.94 0.58
C GLN A 744 9.22 20.36 -0.17
N GLU A 745 10.37 19.77 0.16
CA GLU A 745 11.67 20.03 -0.47
C GLU A 745 12.04 18.98 -1.54
N GLY A 746 11.18 17.95 -1.70
CA GLY A 746 11.38 16.88 -2.67
C GLY A 746 12.09 15.63 -2.13
N CYS A 747 12.40 15.57 -0.83
CA CYS A 747 12.93 14.36 -0.21
C CYS A 747 11.85 13.29 -0.14
N ALA A 748 12.12 12.13 -0.72
CA ALA A 748 11.19 11.01 -0.77
C ALA A 748 11.52 9.97 0.31
N SER A 749 10.58 9.68 1.19
CA SER A 749 10.70 8.65 2.24
C SER A 749 10.26 7.27 1.74
N VAL A 750 10.85 6.22 2.30
CA VAL A 750 10.45 4.83 2.00
C VAL A 750 8.99 4.56 2.37
N ALA A 751 8.50 5.07 3.49
CA ALA A 751 7.14 4.86 3.98
C ALA A 751 6.79 5.74 5.18
N PHE A 752 5.50 5.78 5.53
CA PHE A 752 5.04 6.35 6.79
C PHE A 752 4.85 5.23 7.84
N HIS A 753 5.46 5.42 9.02
CA HIS A 753 5.32 4.53 10.17
C HIS A 753 4.01 4.78 10.89
N SER A 754 3.13 3.76 10.95
CA SER A 754 1.73 3.91 11.42
C SER A 754 1.48 3.55 12.87
N PHE A 755 2.47 3.03 13.61
CA PHE A 755 2.27 2.76 15.02
C PHE A 755 2.02 4.04 15.80
N PRO A 756 1.03 4.07 16.70
CA PRO A 756 0.67 5.27 17.46
C PRO A 756 1.83 5.90 18.24
N SER A 757 2.84 5.09 18.62
CA SER A 757 4.07 5.57 19.29
C SER A 757 5.04 6.29 18.34
N THR A 758 4.87 6.19 17.02
CA THR A 758 5.80 6.72 16.01
C THR A 758 5.17 7.78 15.11
N MET A 759 4.16 7.44 14.32
CA MET A 759 3.36 8.34 13.48
C MET A 759 4.20 9.35 12.67
N LYS A 760 5.23 8.89 11.95
CA LYS A 760 6.12 9.73 11.15
C LYS A 760 6.59 9.02 9.88
N TRP A 761 7.05 9.80 8.88
CA TRP A 761 7.80 9.24 7.75
C TRP A 761 9.15 8.70 8.23
N ASP A 762 9.62 7.62 7.62
CA ASP A 762 10.99 7.15 7.82
C ASP A 762 11.98 8.20 7.33
N ALA A 763 13.12 8.27 7.98
CA ALA A 763 14.13 9.26 7.62
C ALA A 763 14.93 8.89 6.36
N TYR A 764 14.96 7.60 5.98
CA TYR A 764 15.70 7.14 4.80
C TYR A 764 14.84 7.23 3.53
N THR A 765 15.49 7.59 2.42
CA THR A 765 14.90 7.47 1.08
C THR A 765 14.92 6.02 0.58
N GLY A 766 15.95 5.24 0.95
CA GLY A 766 16.05 3.79 0.76
C GLY A 766 15.39 3.27 -0.52
N ASP A 767 14.41 2.39 -0.36
CA ASP A 767 13.70 1.70 -1.43
C ASP A 767 12.46 2.46 -1.97
N TYR A 768 12.48 3.78 -1.94
CA TYR A 768 11.39 4.61 -2.47
C TYR A 768 11.17 4.45 -3.99
N GLY A 769 12.24 4.20 -4.76
CA GLY A 769 12.19 4.15 -6.23
C GLY A 769 11.13 3.20 -6.81
N PRO A 770 11.01 1.97 -6.34
CA PRO A 770 9.96 1.04 -6.77
C PRO A 770 8.54 1.56 -6.57
N ASN A 771 8.25 2.26 -5.47
CA ASN A 771 6.97 2.93 -5.26
C ASN A 771 6.72 4.00 -6.32
N PHE A 772 7.73 4.79 -6.62
CA PHE A 772 7.64 5.84 -7.62
C PHE A 772 7.56 5.29 -9.06
N LEU A 773 8.21 4.17 -9.37
CA LEU A 773 8.04 3.48 -10.65
C LEU A 773 6.56 3.08 -10.84
N GLY A 774 5.94 2.50 -9.82
CA GLY A 774 4.51 2.19 -9.85
C GLY A 774 3.64 3.43 -10.10
N HIS A 775 3.96 4.56 -9.45
CA HIS A 775 3.30 5.84 -9.72
C HIS A 775 3.51 6.29 -11.17
N ALA A 776 4.75 6.30 -11.64
CA ALA A 776 5.12 6.85 -12.95
C ALA A 776 4.46 6.10 -14.11
N LEU A 777 4.38 4.78 -14.03
CA LEU A 777 3.70 3.95 -15.03
C LEU A 777 2.16 4.09 -14.98
N ASN A 778 1.60 4.48 -13.82
CA ASN A 778 0.15 4.66 -13.60
C ASN A 778 -0.32 6.13 -13.68
N ALA A 779 0.60 7.10 -13.80
CA ALA A 779 0.24 8.52 -13.84
C ALA A 779 -0.67 8.81 -15.03
N ALA A 780 -1.96 9.00 -14.76
CA ALA A 780 -2.99 9.14 -15.77
C ALA A 780 -4.20 9.91 -15.25
N THR A 781 -4.94 10.50 -16.19
CA THR A 781 -6.24 11.08 -15.93
C THR A 781 -7.35 10.10 -16.34
N TYR A 782 -8.20 9.70 -15.38
CA TYR A 782 -9.36 8.84 -15.63
C TYR A 782 -10.65 9.68 -15.56
N VAL A 783 -11.55 9.48 -16.51
CA VAL A 783 -12.85 10.15 -16.60
C VAL A 783 -13.97 9.13 -16.57
N VAL A 784 -14.87 9.28 -15.60
CA VAL A 784 -15.92 8.30 -15.32
C VAL A 784 -17.28 9.00 -15.23
N ASN A 785 -18.31 8.36 -15.78
CA ASN A 785 -19.69 8.71 -15.50
C ASN A 785 -20.33 7.65 -14.59
N HIS A 786 -20.21 7.86 -13.28
CA HIS A 786 -20.68 6.88 -12.31
C HIS A 786 -22.17 7.03 -11.98
N PRO A 787 -22.94 5.94 -11.86
CA PRO A 787 -24.39 5.99 -11.60
C PRO A 787 -24.79 6.80 -10.36
N ASN A 788 -23.98 6.75 -9.29
CA ASN A 788 -24.24 7.46 -8.04
C ASN A 788 -23.61 8.84 -7.98
N PHE A 789 -22.42 9.02 -8.57
CA PHE A 789 -21.58 10.21 -8.39
C PHE A 789 -21.60 11.14 -9.59
N GLY A 790 -22.19 10.72 -10.72
CA GLY A 790 -22.16 11.47 -11.97
C GLY A 790 -20.77 11.51 -12.62
N TRP A 791 -20.47 12.61 -13.30
CA TRP A 791 -19.17 12.81 -13.91
C TRP A 791 -18.13 13.16 -12.84
N VAL A 792 -17.11 12.33 -12.77
CA VAL A 792 -15.97 12.48 -11.85
C VAL A 792 -14.67 12.17 -12.59
N SER A 793 -13.56 12.69 -12.07
CA SER A 793 -12.22 12.45 -12.62
C SER A 793 -11.22 12.11 -11.52
N PHE A 794 -10.20 11.39 -11.92
CA PHE A 794 -9.00 11.09 -11.13
C PHE A 794 -7.81 11.65 -11.92
N GLY A 795 -6.88 12.36 -11.27
CA GLY A 795 -5.73 12.98 -11.94
C GLY A 795 -6.05 14.21 -12.79
N GLY A 796 -7.20 14.84 -12.60
CA GLY A 796 -7.59 16.03 -13.33
C GLY A 796 -8.93 16.59 -12.88
N ASN A 797 -9.32 17.72 -13.45
CA ASN A 797 -10.61 18.35 -13.20
C ASN A 797 -11.58 18.12 -14.35
N VAL A 798 -12.83 17.77 -14.05
CA VAL A 798 -13.90 17.56 -15.05
C VAL A 798 -14.99 18.61 -14.91
N SER A 799 -15.41 19.18 -16.06
CA SER A 799 -16.57 20.06 -16.16
C SER A 799 -17.55 19.57 -17.21
N VAL A 800 -18.83 19.86 -17.04
CA VAL A 800 -19.91 19.43 -17.96
C VAL A 800 -20.79 20.60 -18.33
N SER A 801 -20.93 20.84 -19.62
CA SER A 801 -21.83 21.86 -20.19
C SER A 801 -22.67 21.27 -21.32
N GLY A 802 -23.95 21.02 -21.08
CA GLY A 802 -24.82 20.35 -22.03
C GLY A 802 -24.38 18.92 -22.30
N SER A 803 -24.07 18.57 -23.55
CA SER A 803 -23.51 17.27 -23.93
C SER A 803 -21.99 17.21 -23.86
N LYS A 804 -21.32 18.36 -23.65
CA LYS A 804 -19.86 18.46 -23.67
C LYS A 804 -19.27 18.24 -22.29
N VAL A 805 -18.36 17.28 -22.19
CA VAL A 805 -17.54 16.98 -21.03
C VAL A 805 -16.12 17.43 -21.33
N THR A 806 -15.60 18.36 -20.55
CA THR A 806 -14.23 18.88 -20.71
C THR A 806 -13.40 18.43 -19.52
N VAL A 807 -12.22 17.92 -19.77
CA VAL A 807 -11.27 17.41 -18.77
C VAL A 807 -9.94 18.15 -18.92
N THR A 808 -9.44 18.67 -17.81
CA THR A 808 -8.09 19.21 -17.71
C THR A 808 -7.22 18.19 -16.97
N PRO A 809 -6.27 17.51 -17.66
CA PRO A 809 -5.32 16.61 -17.01
C PRO A 809 -4.40 17.39 -16.06
N LEU A 810 -4.24 16.87 -14.83
CA LEU A 810 -3.43 17.44 -13.74
C LEU A 810 -2.63 16.35 -13.01
N ASP A 811 -2.52 15.16 -13.62
CA ASP A 811 -1.59 14.14 -13.14
C ASP A 811 -0.13 14.57 -13.34
N SER A 812 0.80 13.85 -12.76
CA SER A 812 2.23 14.23 -12.72
C SER A 812 2.86 14.46 -14.09
N PHE A 813 2.37 13.78 -15.14
CA PHE A 813 3.01 13.77 -16.45
C PHE A 813 2.13 14.27 -17.59
N ARG A 814 0.81 14.21 -17.40
CA ARG A 814 -0.21 14.58 -18.42
C ARG A 814 -0.03 13.82 -19.74
N ARG A 815 0.40 12.56 -19.66
CA ARG A 815 0.69 11.72 -20.82
C ARG A 815 -0.32 10.60 -21.07
N GLN A 816 -1.29 10.40 -20.17
CA GLN A 816 -2.23 9.30 -20.24
C GLN A 816 -3.65 9.77 -19.87
N VAL A 817 -4.64 9.48 -20.72
CA VAL A 817 -6.05 9.79 -20.46
C VAL A 817 -6.94 8.61 -20.80
N TYR A 818 -7.79 8.21 -19.86
CA TYR A 818 -8.77 7.16 -20.05
C TYR A 818 -10.20 7.68 -19.95
N LEU A 819 -10.96 7.52 -21.04
CA LEU A 819 -12.38 7.86 -21.11
C LEU A 819 -13.21 6.58 -20.91
N ALA A 820 -13.54 6.25 -19.65
CA ALA A 820 -14.23 5.02 -19.26
C ALA A 820 -15.58 4.79 -19.99
N PRO A 821 -16.42 5.82 -20.26
CA PRO A 821 -17.71 5.63 -20.94
C PRO A 821 -17.60 5.03 -22.35
N ILE A 822 -16.45 5.16 -23.00
CA ILE A 822 -16.18 4.66 -24.36
C ILE A 822 -15.00 3.71 -24.43
N GLY A 823 -14.37 3.40 -23.29
CA GLY A 823 -13.21 2.51 -23.20
C GLY A 823 -11.97 3.00 -23.93
N LEU A 824 -11.88 4.31 -24.23
CA LEU A 824 -10.79 4.90 -25.02
C LEU A 824 -9.60 5.23 -24.11
N TRP A 825 -8.42 4.70 -24.46
CA TRP A 825 -7.15 4.93 -23.82
C TRP A 825 -6.20 5.65 -24.75
N LEU A 826 -5.80 6.86 -24.37
CA LEU A 826 -4.90 7.73 -25.11
C LEU A 826 -3.59 7.86 -24.33
N THR A 827 -2.46 7.60 -24.98
CA THR A 827 -1.14 7.71 -24.35
C THR A 827 -0.17 8.48 -25.25
N LEU A 828 0.79 9.14 -24.62
CA LEU A 828 1.84 9.91 -25.31
C LEU A 828 3.22 9.37 -24.95
N ASP A 829 4.01 8.98 -25.95
CA ASP A 829 5.43 8.68 -25.78
C ASP A 829 6.25 9.97 -25.57
N ALA A 830 5.80 11.09 -26.14
CA ALA A 830 6.34 12.44 -25.94
C ALA A 830 5.23 13.49 -26.09
N GLY A 831 5.39 14.66 -25.45
CA GLY A 831 4.39 15.70 -25.36
C GLY A 831 3.44 15.52 -24.20
N GLN A 832 2.44 16.41 -24.08
CA GLN A 832 1.49 16.46 -22.97
C GLN A 832 0.06 16.71 -23.47
N PHE A 833 -0.95 16.18 -22.76
CA PHE A 833 -2.34 16.59 -22.90
C PHE A 833 -2.59 17.86 -22.10
N SER A 834 -3.13 18.91 -22.73
CA SER A 834 -3.57 20.13 -22.04
C SER A 834 -5.09 20.13 -21.79
N SER A 835 -5.87 19.50 -22.65
CA SER A 835 -7.32 19.37 -22.51
C SER A 835 -7.84 18.18 -23.31
N VAL A 836 -8.91 17.57 -22.83
CA VAL A 836 -9.69 16.55 -23.56
C VAL A 836 -11.16 16.88 -23.47
N GLU A 837 -11.85 16.89 -24.61
CA GLU A 837 -13.29 17.13 -24.73
C GLU A 837 -13.98 15.89 -25.25
N PHE A 838 -15.11 15.53 -24.66
CA PHE A 838 -15.95 14.43 -25.09
C PHE A 838 -17.41 14.88 -25.23
N ASP A 839 -17.98 14.76 -26.42
CA ASP A 839 -19.41 15.02 -26.62
C ASP A 839 -20.21 13.71 -26.42
N THR A 840 -21.10 13.71 -25.45
CA THR A 840 -21.89 12.55 -25.05
C THR A 840 -22.99 12.18 -26.06
N LYS A 841 -23.38 13.11 -26.98
CA LYS A 841 -24.38 12.88 -28.02
C LYS A 841 -23.77 12.38 -29.32
N THR A 842 -22.75 13.09 -29.81
CA THR A 842 -22.06 12.75 -31.06
C THR A 842 -21.01 11.65 -30.86
N ARG A 843 -20.53 11.49 -29.61
CA ARG A 843 -19.37 10.66 -29.22
C ARG A 843 -18.04 11.11 -29.83
N GLU A 844 -17.97 12.32 -30.33
CA GLU A 844 -16.73 12.93 -30.78
C GLU A 844 -15.80 13.17 -29.57
N VAL A 845 -14.51 12.88 -29.75
CA VAL A 845 -13.46 13.19 -28.81
C VAL A 845 -12.50 14.19 -29.44
N ARG A 846 -12.20 15.29 -28.74
CA ARG A 846 -11.17 16.24 -29.16
C ARG A 846 -10.08 16.30 -28.11
N VAL A 847 -8.84 16.29 -28.53
CA VAL A 847 -7.66 16.34 -27.64
C VAL A 847 -6.76 17.50 -28.04
N ALA A 848 -6.27 18.22 -27.04
CA ALA A 848 -5.31 19.30 -27.20
C ALA A 848 -3.93 18.81 -26.74
N LEU A 849 -2.97 18.76 -27.65
CA LEU A 849 -1.59 18.32 -27.42
C LEU A 849 -0.64 19.51 -27.36
N MET A 850 0.35 19.45 -26.47
CA MET A 850 1.40 20.45 -26.30
C MET A 850 2.78 19.79 -26.30
N SER A 851 3.82 20.57 -26.57
CA SER A 851 5.22 20.19 -26.35
C SER A 851 5.52 20.05 -24.85
N ASP A 852 6.40 19.13 -24.49
CA ASP A 852 7.02 19.01 -23.18
C ASP A 852 8.39 19.74 -23.08
N GLN A 853 8.61 20.78 -23.89
CA GLN A 853 9.82 21.59 -24.08
C GLN A 853 10.92 20.92 -24.94
N TYR A 854 11.02 19.60 -24.94
CA TYR A 854 12.10 18.84 -25.60
C TYR A 854 11.62 18.07 -26.86
N THR A 855 10.33 18.20 -27.23
CA THR A 855 9.80 17.61 -28.46
C THR A 855 9.17 18.64 -29.39
N ARG A 856 9.29 18.44 -30.70
CA ARG A 856 8.60 19.20 -31.76
C ARG A 856 7.38 18.45 -32.29
N ALA A 857 7.21 17.23 -31.89
CA ALA A 857 6.06 16.39 -32.25
C ALA A 857 5.63 15.53 -31.08
N ALA A 858 4.36 15.62 -30.71
CA ALA A 858 3.74 14.70 -29.79
C ALA A 858 3.62 13.31 -30.44
N ARG A 859 3.82 12.25 -29.69
CA ARG A 859 3.74 10.87 -30.17
C ARG A 859 2.55 10.18 -29.54
N LEU A 860 1.41 10.18 -30.25
CA LEU A 860 0.11 9.73 -29.74
C LEU A 860 -0.14 8.26 -30.09
N VAL A 861 -0.50 7.47 -29.11
CA VAL A 861 -1.02 6.11 -29.27
C VAL A 861 -2.49 6.10 -28.87
N VAL A 862 -3.33 5.47 -29.70
CA VAL A 862 -4.77 5.34 -29.49
C VAL A 862 -5.12 3.86 -29.32
N SER A 863 -5.76 3.49 -28.23
CA SER A 863 -6.18 2.12 -27.96
C SER A 863 -7.53 2.05 -27.26
N GLN A 864 -8.19 0.89 -27.30
CA GLN A 864 -9.48 0.64 -26.63
C GLN A 864 -9.42 -0.71 -25.93
N PRO A 865 -8.85 -0.77 -24.71
CA PRO A 865 -8.74 -2.02 -23.95
C PRO A 865 -10.11 -2.61 -23.58
N ALA A 866 -11.10 -1.76 -23.29
CA ALA A 866 -12.47 -2.23 -23.01
C ALA A 866 -13.35 -2.20 -24.25
N LYS A 867 -14.10 -3.28 -24.47
CA LYS A 867 -15.16 -3.33 -25.48
C LYS A 867 -16.48 -2.87 -24.87
N ILE A 868 -16.87 -1.62 -25.14
CA ILE A 868 -18.12 -1.03 -24.64
C ILE A 868 -19.24 -1.27 -25.67
N LYS A 869 -20.33 -1.86 -25.22
CA LYS A 869 -21.49 -2.17 -26.12
C LYS A 869 -22.00 -0.90 -26.82
N GLY A 870 -22.10 -0.97 -28.13
CA GLY A 870 -22.58 0.15 -28.97
C GLY A 870 -21.56 1.29 -29.14
N VAL A 871 -20.29 1.06 -28.82
CA VAL A 871 -19.17 1.98 -29.10
C VAL A 871 -18.31 1.36 -30.20
N GLY A 872 -18.06 2.12 -31.27
CA GLY A 872 -17.18 1.72 -32.36
C GLY A 872 -15.70 1.97 -32.05
N THR A 873 -14.84 1.61 -33.00
CA THR A 873 -13.39 1.86 -32.90
C THR A 873 -13.08 3.32 -33.18
N TYR A 874 -12.36 3.97 -32.30
CA TYR A 874 -11.95 5.37 -32.45
C TYR A 874 -10.72 5.49 -33.36
N ALA A 875 -10.77 6.46 -34.25
CA ALA A 875 -9.66 6.82 -35.12
C ALA A 875 -9.56 8.34 -35.28
N LEU A 876 -8.36 8.83 -35.54
CA LEU A 876 -8.11 10.22 -35.89
C LEU A 876 -8.85 10.58 -37.19
N THR A 877 -9.40 11.79 -37.27
CA THR A 877 -10.02 12.34 -38.50
C THR A 877 -8.98 12.86 -39.49
N GLU A 878 -7.79 13.20 -39.00
CA GLU A 878 -6.64 13.62 -39.77
C GLU A 878 -5.63 12.47 -39.90
N SER A 879 -4.86 12.45 -41.00
CA SER A 879 -3.79 11.47 -41.23
C SER A 879 -2.45 11.98 -40.74
N PHE A 880 -1.74 11.16 -39.98
CA PHE A 880 -0.39 11.43 -39.52
C PHE A 880 0.54 10.27 -39.84
N ALA A 881 1.84 10.57 -39.99
CA ALA A 881 2.86 9.53 -40.08
C ALA A 881 2.87 8.70 -38.77
N THR A 882 3.08 7.41 -38.92
CA THR A 882 3.24 6.48 -37.77
C THR A 882 4.68 6.01 -37.70
N ASP A 883 5.21 5.95 -36.47
CA ASP A 883 6.53 5.43 -36.21
C ASP A 883 6.49 4.64 -34.89
N ALA A 884 6.98 3.41 -34.90
CA ALA A 884 6.90 2.49 -33.77
C ALA A 884 5.49 2.45 -33.10
N GLY A 885 4.42 2.45 -33.94
CA GLY A 885 3.02 2.38 -33.48
C GLY A 885 2.42 3.67 -32.92
N ALA A 886 3.13 4.77 -32.88
CA ALA A 886 2.63 6.07 -32.46
C ALA A 886 2.42 7.03 -33.66
N PHE A 887 1.35 7.81 -33.64
CA PHE A 887 1.14 8.93 -34.56
C PHE A 887 2.07 10.10 -34.21
N THR A 888 2.80 10.59 -35.20
CA THR A 888 3.71 11.75 -35.04
C THR A 888 2.94 13.02 -35.35
N VAL A 889 2.55 13.77 -34.33
CA VAL A 889 1.76 14.98 -34.44
C VAL A 889 2.61 16.21 -34.21
N PRO A 890 2.86 17.07 -35.19
CA PRO A 890 3.61 18.30 -34.99
C PRO A 890 2.93 19.19 -33.94
N VAL A 891 3.68 19.67 -32.95
CA VAL A 891 3.24 20.61 -31.92
C VAL A 891 4.10 21.87 -31.93
N GLY A 892 3.48 23.01 -31.63
CA GLY A 892 4.12 24.32 -31.60
C GLY A 892 4.05 24.98 -30.23
N ALA A 893 4.11 26.28 -30.15
CA ALA A 893 4.03 27.06 -28.92
C ALA A 893 2.62 27.03 -28.26
N GLY A 894 1.59 26.66 -29.01
CA GLY A 894 0.21 26.55 -28.49
C GLY A 894 -0.38 25.14 -28.66
N PRO A 895 -1.55 24.89 -28.09
CA PRO A 895 -2.19 23.57 -28.17
C PRO A 895 -2.58 23.19 -29.61
N ARG A 896 -2.18 22.00 -30.06
CA ARG A 896 -2.65 21.36 -31.29
C ARG A 896 -3.88 20.52 -30.99
N TRP A 897 -5.02 20.92 -31.55
CA TRP A 897 -6.26 20.16 -31.41
C TRP A 897 -6.38 19.07 -32.47
N LEU A 898 -6.77 17.89 -32.05
CA LEU A 898 -7.09 16.74 -32.88
C LEU A 898 -8.51 16.28 -32.58
N THR A 899 -9.15 15.66 -33.57
CA THR A 899 -10.47 15.06 -33.43
C THR A 899 -10.40 13.55 -33.69
N LEU A 900 -11.04 12.78 -32.81
CA LEU A 900 -11.22 11.33 -32.96
C LEU A 900 -12.72 11.02 -33.04
N ASN A 901 -13.11 10.16 -33.99
CA ASN A 901 -14.48 9.69 -34.13
C ASN A 901 -14.55 8.17 -33.99
N GLY A 902 -15.60 7.66 -33.34
CA GLY A 902 -15.93 6.25 -33.31
C GLY A 902 -16.62 5.85 -34.61
N LYS A 903 -16.07 4.88 -35.33
CA LYS A 903 -16.63 4.30 -36.58
C LYS A 903 -17.71 3.24 -36.28
#